data_85065329e976d28932c8edaef22bcc94
#
_entry.id   85065329e976d28932c8edaef22bcc94
#
_cell.length_a   1.000
_cell.length_b   1.000
_cell.length_c   1.000
_cell.angle_alpha   90.00
_cell.angle_beta   90.00
_cell.angle_gamma   90.00
#
_symmetry.space_group_name_H-M   'P 1'
#
loop_
_entity.id
_entity.type
_entity.pdbx_description
1 polymer ?
#
loop_
_entity_poly.entity_id
_entity_poly.type
_entity_poly.pdbx_seq_one_letter_code
_entity_poly.pdbx_strand_id
1 'polypeptide(L)'
;MLAAPLTAYADDSPDDQAGQTIAIEQSTPIVTASSGFHITVAITNASSDTAPAGSLILSTNSRFTFVSRTDMQKWAEGDTAIPTPDVLGSIDVPEITPGNTATVTLDVAADQQALQSMRSWGPKPLQLSYNAGNQPPTMLPSFLTRSPDGLDTAQTPAMNLTVAMPLTTTDWQVDSSALSGLVSEDENASAEPVLSANQQETTTVKELNQTLAKHHSLQVVADPLYFQELPSDTRPAVAGVMQPGDFDVTAYAALNDADAYTRAGIADEAWNAEQAQTLYAVAKSTVTPTATYAWQGSGTWSLDALTKARAQGYTAVIADSTFDGEQTDTVHTGTYVVNTSAGDITVLKEQSELGTLAHGEATSARATAEASDAGRLARMLAQSAFYQMEQPYATRNLLMTFSRNSSASWINQVMSAMEQASWLNLTDLNTMAAADPYNVSSEVNQDDSNAADVSQTRATLEQLSSSRKDILRLATSILKKGLDEDDVSSLNPQALARQDASSTASHTNDPAQWVSTLLNAHDDIALHAFAGSSDAEYQSQIAKANRTFADTVLGSVYITPSESVSVFSESAQMPVTVSNKLPYAVSVKVNSITDSMQIVTSRSNDVVIPARSEAQVTFTIRVSTSGTTVAHVSLADRHNTAFGNTQDTTITSVLRISDASGFVIIGFAVLLGLVGLWRQFNRKKDPDE
;
A
#
# COMPACT_ATOMS: atom_id res chain seq x y z
N MET A 1 -3.67 -53.47 29.65
CA MET A 1 -3.28 -52.34 28.81
C MET A 1 -2.79 -51.26 29.73
N LEU A 2 -1.45 -51.11 29.86
CA LEU A 2 -0.81 -50.08 30.67
C LEU A 2 -0.72 -48.81 29.83
N ALA A 3 -1.26 -47.70 30.35
CA ALA A 3 -1.02 -46.37 29.82
C ALA A 3 0.27 -45.83 30.44
N ALA A 4 1.25 -45.50 29.60
CA ALA A 4 2.43 -44.78 30.02
C ALA A 4 2.14 -43.26 30.08
N PRO A 5 2.68 -42.51 31.06
CA PRO A 5 2.52 -41.07 31.11
C PRO A 5 3.41 -40.40 30.07
N LEU A 6 2.85 -39.53 29.25
CA LEU A 6 3.56 -38.55 28.42
C LEU A 6 4.23 -37.55 29.39
N THR A 7 5.55 -37.59 29.46
CA THR A 7 6.36 -36.52 30.03
C THR A 7 6.25 -35.29 29.09
N ALA A 8 5.58 -34.23 29.56
CA ALA A 8 5.70 -32.91 28.96
C ALA A 8 7.17 -32.48 29.08
N TYR A 9 7.84 -32.26 27.94
CA TYR A 9 9.06 -31.46 27.89
C TYR A 9 8.63 -30.03 28.23
N ALA A 10 9.09 -29.54 29.37
CA ALA A 10 9.11 -28.12 29.63
C ALA A 10 10.02 -27.47 28.57
N ASP A 11 9.47 -26.58 27.79
CA ASP A 11 10.20 -25.64 26.95
C ASP A 11 11.01 -24.76 27.93
N ASP A 12 12.30 -24.94 27.97
CA ASP A 12 13.21 -24.05 28.68
C ASP A 12 13.26 -22.75 27.87
N SER A 13 12.27 -21.89 28.11
CA SER A 13 12.38 -20.47 27.75
C SER A 13 13.62 -19.93 28.49
N PRO A 14 14.54 -19.21 27.80
CA PRO A 14 15.64 -18.57 28.49
C PRO A 14 15.04 -17.63 29.53
N ASP A 15 15.49 -17.80 30.75
CA ASP A 15 15.12 -16.98 31.91
C ASP A 15 15.32 -15.50 31.53
N ASP A 16 14.21 -14.78 31.44
CA ASP A 16 14.13 -13.34 31.10
C ASP A 16 14.65 -12.54 32.31
N GLN A 17 15.93 -12.65 32.61
CA GLN A 17 16.66 -11.66 33.42
C GLN A 17 16.98 -10.51 32.47
N ALA A 18 15.98 -9.70 32.14
CA ALA A 18 16.18 -8.43 31.47
C ALA A 18 17.16 -7.59 32.32
N GLY A 19 18.42 -7.64 31.95
CA GLY A 19 19.49 -6.88 32.58
C GLY A 19 19.54 -5.44 32.09
N GLN A 20 20.67 -4.79 32.22
CA GLN A 20 20.90 -3.47 31.62
C GLN A 20 21.17 -3.62 30.13
N THR A 21 20.57 -2.75 29.31
CA THR A 21 20.83 -2.64 27.87
C THR A 21 21.57 -1.35 27.55
N ILE A 22 22.48 -1.40 26.57
CA ILE A 22 23.27 -0.27 26.11
C ILE A 22 22.83 0.06 24.67
N ALA A 23 22.58 1.35 24.38
CA ALA A 23 22.33 1.84 23.04
C ALA A 23 23.22 3.04 22.73
N ILE A 24 23.74 3.11 21.50
CA ILE A 24 24.50 4.28 21.03
C ILE A 24 23.50 5.27 20.44
N GLU A 25 23.36 6.45 21.04
CA GLU A 25 22.45 7.49 20.51
C GLU A 25 23.15 8.37 19.47
N GLN A 26 24.42 8.69 19.70
CA GLN A 26 25.23 9.45 18.76
C GLN A 26 26.68 8.99 18.81
N SER A 27 27.37 9.06 17.68
CA SER A 27 28.82 8.83 17.64
C SER A 27 29.46 9.61 16.50
N THR A 28 30.76 9.95 16.64
CA THR A 28 31.56 10.48 15.54
C THR A 28 31.61 9.45 14.42
N PRO A 29 31.07 9.72 13.21
CA PRO A 29 30.96 8.71 12.16
C PRO A 29 32.34 8.25 11.66
N ILE A 30 33.26 9.20 11.47
CA ILE A 30 34.60 8.95 10.93
C ILE A 30 35.64 9.67 11.81
N VAL A 31 36.62 8.93 12.32
CA VAL A 31 37.76 9.49 13.04
C VAL A 31 38.85 9.90 12.05
N THR A 32 39.20 11.16 12.03
CA THR A 32 40.26 11.75 11.19
C THR A 32 41.56 11.96 11.96
N ALA A 33 42.60 12.46 11.30
CA ALA A 33 43.86 12.81 11.97
C ALA A 33 43.70 13.92 13.05
N SER A 34 42.69 14.77 12.89
CA SER A 34 42.47 15.95 13.75
C SER A 34 41.13 15.93 14.50
N SER A 35 40.22 14.99 14.19
CA SER A 35 39.01 14.85 14.98
C SER A 35 39.29 14.06 16.25
N GLY A 36 38.59 14.38 17.34
CA GLY A 36 38.40 13.48 18.45
C GLY A 36 37.37 12.40 18.13
N PHE A 37 36.92 11.74 19.18
CA PHE A 37 35.78 10.82 19.09
C PHE A 37 34.75 11.17 20.15
N HIS A 38 33.56 11.52 19.71
CA HIS A 38 32.43 11.84 20.58
C HIS A 38 31.42 10.69 20.52
N ILE A 39 30.88 10.28 21.69
CA ILE A 39 29.83 9.27 21.75
C ILE A 39 28.84 9.59 22.87
N THR A 40 27.55 9.49 22.57
CA THR A 40 26.46 9.54 23.55
C THR A 40 25.82 8.18 23.63
N VAL A 41 25.66 7.65 24.84
CA VAL A 41 25.22 6.30 25.13
C VAL A 41 24.06 6.35 26.11
N ALA A 42 22.98 5.67 25.79
CA ALA A 42 21.86 5.40 26.67
C ALA A 42 22.02 4.03 27.32
N ILE A 43 21.90 3.98 28.65
CA ILE A 43 21.90 2.74 29.43
C ILE A 43 20.56 2.61 30.11
N THR A 44 19.78 1.60 29.69
CA THR A 44 18.43 1.34 30.23
C THR A 44 18.47 0.16 31.20
N ASN A 45 17.89 0.35 32.36
CA ASN A 45 17.72 -0.71 33.33
C ASN A 45 16.35 -1.40 33.12
N ALA A 46 16.36 -2.52 32.44
CA ALA A 46 15.16 -3.34 32.19
C ALA A 46 14.88 -4.34 33.34
N SER A 47 15.78 -4.40 34.37
CA SER A 47 15.57 -5.29 35.53
C SER A 47 14.56 -4.71 36.53
N SER A 48 14.07 -5.54 37.46
CA SER A 48 13.21 -5.15 38.57
C SER A 48 13.94 -4.43 39.71
N ASP A 49 15.28 -4.50 39.75
CA ASP A 49 16.11 -3.93 40.81
C ASP A 49 16.83 -2.65 40.33
N THR A 50 17.12 -1.74 41.25
CA THR A 50 17.91 -0.55 40.94
C THR A 50 19.34 -0.97 40.58
N ALA A 51 19.83 -0.61 39.39
CA ALA A 51 21.21 -0.75 39.01
C ALA A 51 22.06 0.27 39.78
N PRO A 52 23.09 -0.14 40.57
CA PRO A 52 23.92 0.80 41.31
C PRO A 52 24.72 1.70 40.37
N ALA A 53 25.20 2.84 40.92
CA ALA A 53 26.12 3.67 40.20
C ALA A 53 27.34 2.88 39.72
N GLY A 54 27.79 3.18 38.51
CA GLY A 54 28.83 2.41 37.84
C GLY A 54 29.67 3.26 36.90
N SER A 55 30.34 2.62 35.97
CA SER A 55 31.13 3.29 34.94
C SER A 55 30.96 2.68 33.57
N LEU A 56 30.90 3.51 32.54
CA LEU A 56 30.98 3.09 31.14
C LEU A 56 32.43 3.29 30.67
N ILE A 57 33.06 2.22 30.22
CA ILE A 57 34.41 2.23 29.66
C ILE A 57 34.32 2.02 28.16
N LEU A 58 35.00 2.90 27.42
CA LEU A 58 35.12 2.82 25.97
C LEU A 58 36.54 2.41 25.62
N SER A 59 36.69 1.33 24.85
CA SER A 59 37.96 0.76 24.44
C SER A 59 38.00 0.31 23.01
N THR A 60 39.16 0.25 22.42
CA THR A 60 39.40 -0.17 21.04
C THR A 60 40.66 -1.01 20.92
N ASN A 61 40.96 -1.50 19.73
CA ASN A 61 42.29 -2.01 19.38
C ASN A 61 42.82 -1.25 18.18
N SER A 62 43.70 -0.29 18.46
CA SER A 62 44.27 0.60 17.46
C SER A 62 45.10 -0.10 16.36
N ARG A 63 45.57 -1.32 16.64
CA ARG A 63 46.40 -2.14 15.73
C ARG A 63 45.63 -3.24 14.98
N PHE A 64 44.38 -3.50 15.40
CA PHE A 64 43.59 -4.54 14.79
C PHE A 64 43.15 -4.16 13.38
N THR A 65 43.09 -5.15 12.50
CA THR A 65 42.53 -5.03 11.14
C THR A 65 41.65 -6.24 10.91
N PHE A 66 40.40 -6.03 10.59
CA PHE A 66 39.49 -7.09 10.18
C PHE A 66 39.99 -7.71 8.89
N VAL A 67 39.86 -9.04 8.75
CA VAL A 67 40.38 -9.80 7.60
C VAL A 67 39.28 -10.36 6.71
N SER A 68 38.03 -10.40 7.21
CA SER A 68 36.89 -10.86 6.44
C SER A 68 35.59 -10.18 6.88
N ARG A 69 34.58 -10.22 6.00
CA ARG A 69 33.20 -9.79 6.34
C ARG A 69 32.62 -10.63 7.47
N THR A 70 32.92 -11.93 7.46
CA THR A 70 32.49 -12.86 8.52
C THR A 70 33.09 -12.48 9.89
N ASP A 71 34.35 -12.00 9.95
CA ASP A 71 34.94 -11.55 11.21
C ASP A 71 34.27 -10.28 11.72
N MET A 72 33.91 -9.37 10.82
CA MET A 72 33.14 -8.18 11.18
C MET A 72 31.75 -8.55 11.72
N GLN A 73 31.07 -9.49 11.07
CA GLN A 73 29.76 -9.96 11.54
C GLN A 73 29.83 -10.64 12.89
N LYS A 74 30.77 -11.56 13.09
CA LYS A 74 30.98 -12.22 14.39
C LYS A 74 31.33 -11.22 15.51
N TRP A 75 32.06 -10.16 15.18
CA TRP A 75 32.33 -9.09 16.15
C TRP A 75 31.04 -8.32 16.49
N ALA A 76 30.25 -7.90 15.51
CA ALA A 76 28.99 -7.21 15.73
C ALA A 76 28.01 -8.03 16.60
N GLU A 77 28.01 -9.35 16.42
CA GLU A 77 27.16 -10.30 17.15
C GLU A 77 27.71 -10.71 18.53
N GLY A 78 28.93 -10.27 18.88
CA GLY A 78 29.59 -10.67 20.12
C GLY A 78 30.09 -12.12 20.12
N ASP A 79 30.10 -12.81 18.98
CA ASP A 79 30.51 -14.22 18.83
C ASP A 79 32.05 -14.41 18.84
N THR A 80 32.78 -13.32 18.70
CA THR A 80 34.24 -13.34 18.71
C THR A 80 34.80 -12.37 19.74
N ALA A 81 35.72 -12.84 20.55
CA ALA A 81 36.43 -12.00 21.55
C ALA A 81 37.67 -11.39 20.89
N ILE A 82 37.57 -10.14 20.45
CA ILE A 82 38.69 -9.34 19.99
C ILE A 82 39.21 -8.53 21.19
N PRO A 83 40.48 -8.70 21.62
CA PRO A 83 41.02 -7.83 22.69
C PRO A 83 40.99 -6.37 22.32
N THR A 84 40.52 -5.50 23.23
CA THR A 84 40.44 -4.05 23.06
C THR A 84 41.29 -3.35 24.15
N PRO A 85 42.65 -3.44 24.10
CA PRO A 85 43.52 -2.98 25.16
C PRO A 85 43.63 -1.44 25.27
N ASP A 86 43.24 -0.72 24.21
CA ASP A 86 43.44 0.72 24.13
C ASP A 86 42.19 1.44 24.66
N VAL A 87 42.25 1.95 25.90
CA VAL A 87 41.15 2.69 26.52
C VAL A 87 41.06 4.07 25.89
N LEU A 88 39.90 4.39 25.31
CA LEU A 88 39.58 5.73 24.79
C LEU A 88 39.16 6.68 25.90
N GLY A 89 38.40 6.18 26.88
CA GLY A 89 37.94 6.94 28.03
C GLY A 89 36.99 6.15 28.92
N SER A 90 36.63 6.76 30.05
CA SER A 90 35.65 6.23 30.99
C SER A 90 34.82 7.39 31.54
N ILE A 91 33.53 7.11 31.80
CA ILE A 91 32.60 8.07 32.37
C ILE A 91 31.75 7.40 33.44
N ASP A 92 31.50 8.11 34.54
CA ASP A 92 30.63 7.64 35.61
C ASP A 92 29.17 7.63 35.16
N VAL A 93 28.45 6.55 35.50
CA VAL A 93 27.04 6.37 35.27
C VAL A 93 26.34 6.42 36.62
N PRO A 94 25.30 7.25 36.79
CA PRO A 94 24.56 7.31 38.04
C PRO A 94 23.79 6.00 38.27
N GLU A 95 23.21 5.83 39.47
CA GLU A 95 22.30 4.70 39.70
C GLU A 95 21.07 4.84 38.80
N ILE A 96 20.56 3.70 38.31
CA ILE A 96 19.42 3.65 37.37
C ILE A 96 18.31 2.80 38.00
N THR A 97 17.21 3.45 38.32
CA THR A 97 16.04 2.75 38.85
C THR A 97 15.36 1.90 37.77
N PRO A 98 14.56 0.87 38.14
CA PRO A 98 13.89 -0.01 37.19
C PRO A 98 13.10 0.76 36.12
N GLY A 99 13.23 0.33 34.86
CA GLY A 99 12.53 0.93 33.72
C GLY A 99 13.06 2.32 33.30
N ASN A 100 14.10 2.87 33.95
CA ASN A 100 14.66 4.17 33.59
C ASN A 100 15.95 4.03 32.78
N THR A 101 16.32 5.15 32.12
CA THR A 101 17.49 5.26 31.28
C THR A 101 18.41 6.38 31.80
N ALA A 102 19.71 6.10 31.83
CA ALA A 102 20.75 7.11 32.03
C ALA A 102 21.48 7.37 30.72
N THR A 103 21.54 8.62 30.29
CA THR A 103 22.30 9.04 29.10
C THR A 103 23.59 9.68 29.55
N VAL A 104 24.72 9.20 29.01
CA VAL A 104 26.07 9.71 29.29
C VAL A 104 26.80 10.02 27.99
N THR A 105 27.62 11.06 28.01
CA THR A 105 28.39 11.50 26.85
C THR A 105 29.88 11.51 27.17
N LEU A 106 30.68 10.87 26.32
CA LEU A 106 32.12 10.81 26.40
C LEU A 106 32.75 11.54 25.21
N ASP A 107 33.59 12.54 25.53
CA ASP A 107 34.41 13.26 24.57
C ASP A 107 35.87 12.81 24.67
N VAL A 108 36.37 12.22 23.58
CA VAL A 108 37.76 11.78 23.44
C VAL A 108 38.50 12.78 22.59
N ALA A 109 39.47 13.46 23.18
CA ALA A 109 40.25 14.47 22.46
C ALA A 109 41.08 13.87 21.33
N ALA A 110 41.33 14.62 20.26
CA ALA A 110 42.09 14.15 19.08
C ALA A 110 43.53 13.70 19.43
N ASP A 111 44.12 14.23 20.46
CA ASP A 111 45.46 13.88 20.94
C ASP A 111 45.51 12.69 21.90
N GLN A 112 44.37 12.07 22.18
CA GLN A 112 44.29 10.86 22.98
C GLN A 112 45.18 9.76 22.39
N GLN A 113 46.01 9.14 23.24
CA GLN A 113 47.01 8.17 22.83
C GLN A 113 46.42 7.00 22.01
N ALA A 114 45.26 6.51 22.38
CA ALA A 114 44.61 5.41 21.69
C ALA A 114 44.27 5.79 20.23
N LEU A 115 43.74 7.01 19.97
CA LEU A 115 43.46 7.51 18.61
C LEU A 115 44.78 7.75 17.83
N GLN A 116 45.79 8.36 18.46
CA GLN A 116 47.08 8.62 17.83
C GLN A 116 47.89 7.35 17.53
N SER A 117 47.58 6.23 18.21
CA SER A 117 48.21 4.92 17.99
C SER A 117 47.69 4.18 16.75
N MET A 118 46.59 4.62 16.15
CA MET A 118 46.02 4.02 14.94
C MET A 118 46.94 4.31 13.74
N ARG A 119 47.64 3.30 13.22
CA ARG A 119 48.58 3.39 12.10
C ARG A 119 48.01 2.92 10.78
N SER A 120 46.84 2.29 10.79
CA SER A 120 46.11 1.84 9.60
C SER A 120 44.69 2.40 9.61
N TRP A 121 44.22 2.81 8.44
CA TRP A 121 42.84 3.25 8.24
C TRP A 121 41.86 2.08 8.23
N GLY A 122 40.57 2.37 8.16
CA GLY A 122 39.47 1.37 8.09
C GLY A 122 38.85 1.06 9.46
N PRO A 123 38.04 0.01 9.53
CA PRO A 123 37.28 -0.36 10.71
C PRO A 123 38.19 -0.87 11.85
N LYS A 124 37.89 -0.43 13.05
CA LYS A 124 38.49 -0.90 14.31
C LYS A 124 37.39 -1.42 15.22
N PRO A 125 37.64 -2.50 16.01
CA PRO A 125 36.70 -2.94 17.02
C PRO A 125 36.55 -1.86 18.10
N LEU A 126 35.31 -1.47 18.40
CA LEU A 126 34.93 -0.57 19.48
C LEU A 126 34.13 -1.39 20.50
N GLN A 127 34.56 -1.38 21.76
CA GLN A 127 33.87 -2.05 22.85
C GLN A 127 33.37 -1.05 23.86
N LEU A 128 32.07 -1.08 24.13
CA LEU A 128 31.47 -0.41 25.26
C LEU A 128 31.28 -1.42 26.38
N SER A 129 31.76 -1.10 27.60
CA SER A 129 31.65 -1.97 28.77
C SER A 129 31.06 -1.16 29.94
N TYR A 130 29.83 -1.49 30.29
CA TYR A 130 29.18 -0.92 31.46
C TYR A 130 29.36 -1.82 32.66
N ASN A 131 29.95 -1.26 33.70
CA ASN A 131 30.24 -1.94 34.97
C ASN A 131 29.40 -1.33 36.08
N ALA A 132 28.49 -2.08 36.67
CA ALA A 132 27.64 -1.65 37.76
C ALA A 132 27.80 -2.57 38.98
N GLY A 133 28.36 -2.05 40.05
CA GLY A 133 28.59 -2.79 41.29
C GLY A 133 29.43 -4.06 41.09
N ASN A 134 28.92 -5.20 41.57
CA ASN A 134 29.62 -6.52 41.48
C ASN A 134 29.01 -7.41 40.36
N GLN A 135 28.18 -6.87 39.49
CA GLN A 135 27.61 -7.61 38.38
C GLN A 135 28.64 -7.84 37.26
N PRO A 136 28.51 -8.89 36.46
CA PRO A 136 29.30 -9.00 35.23
C PRO A 136 29.07 -7.77 34.34
N PRO A 137 30.11 -7.27 33.64
CA PRO A 137 29.95 -6.11 32.79
C PRO A 137 29.00 -6.41 31.61
N THR A 138 28.09 -5.47 31.34
CA THR A 138 27.31 -5.48 30.10
C THR A 138 28.21 -4.96 28.97
N MET A 139 28.36 -5.77 27.91
CA MET A 139 29.27 -5.51 26.80
C MET A 139 28.45 -5.19 25.54
N LEU A 140 28.87 -4.14 24.80
CA LEU A 140 28.31 -3.84 23.49
C LEU A 140 29.45 -3.68 22.47
N PRO A 141 29.64 -4.65 21.56
CA PRO A 141 30.59 -4.54 20.47
C PRO A 141 30.02 -3.62 19.37
N SER A 142 30.87 -2.74 18.84
CA SER A 142 30.54 -1.81 17.77
C SER A 142 31.80 -1.53 16.94
N PHE A 143 31.76 -0.47 16.11
CA PHE A 143 32.84 -0.11 15.21
C PHE A 143 33.25 1.36 15.37
N LEU A 144 34.55 1.60 15.21
CA LEU A 144 35.13 2.91 15.00
C LEU A 144 35.86 2.88 13.65
N THR A 145 35.53 3.81 12.74
CA THR A 145 36.17 3.86 11.42
C THR A 145 37.19 5.02 11.38
N ARG A 146 38.47 4.66 11.14
CA ARG A 146 39.58 5.63 10.96
C ARG A 146 39.76 5.92 9.47
N SER A 147 39.72 7.19 9.09
CA SER A 147 40.02 7.64 7.72
C SER A 147 41.51 7.51 7.37
N PRO A 148 41.91 7.52 6.10
CA PRO A 148 43.31 7.42 5.68
C PRO A 148 44.12 8.69 5.89
N ASP A 149 43.49 9.85 6.17
CA ASP A 149 44.16 11.13 6.32
C ASP A 149 45.20 11.13 7.44
N GLY A 150 46.37 11.76 7.19
CA GLY A 150 47.46 11.81 8.13
C GLY A 150 48.18 10.48 8.37
N LEU A 151 47.84 9.43 7.67
CA LEU A 151 48.51 8.12 7.72
C LEU A 151 49.45 7.96 6.52
N ASP A 152 50.62 7.34 6.75
CA ASP A 152 51.57 6.97 5.69
C ASP A 152 51.09 5.64 5.04
N THR A 153 50.00 5.72 4.31
CA THR A 153 49.39 4.55 3.60
C THR A 153 49.38 4.83 2.10
N ALA A 154 49.50 3.75 1.29
CA ALA A 154 49.36 3.87 -0.14
C ALA A 154 47.98 4.44 -0.49
N GLN A 155 47.96 5.42 -1.40
CA GLN A 155 46.71 5.93 -1.93
C GLN A 155 46.08 4.89 -2.87
N THR A 156 44.85 4.50 -2.62
CA THR A 156 44.05 3.61 -3.44
C THR A 156 42.89 4.38 -4.07
N PRO A 157 42.45 4.01 -5.29
CA PRO A 157 41.26 4.59 -5.87
C PRO A 157 40.05 4.45 -4.93
N ALA A 158 39.21 5.47 -4.85
CA ALA A 158 37.97 5.36 -4.11
C ALA A 158 37.02 4.35 -4.80
N MET A 159 36.25 3.63 -4.01
CA MET A 159 35.23 2.68 -4.50
C MET A 159 33.99 3.45 -4.94
N ASN A 160 33.45 3.12 -6.11
CA ASN A 160 32.20 3.73 -6.57
C ASN A 160 31.01 3.20 -5.76
N LEU A 161 30.22 4.11 -5.22
CA LEU A 161 28.97 3.83 -4.53
C LEU A 161 27.87 4.72 -5.12
N THR A 162 26.79 4.12 -5.58
CA THR A 162 25.57 4.83 -5.95
C THR A 162 24.58 4.68 -4.80
N VAL A 163 24.06 5.81 -4.30
CA VAL A 163 23.03 5.81 -3.27
C VAL A 163 21.73 6.26 -3.89
N ALA A 164 20.70 5.43 -3.84
CA ALA A 164 19.40 5.72 -4.45
C ALA A 164 18.27 5.66 -3.43
N MET A 165 17.19 6.41 -3.71
CA MET A 165 15.96 6.32 -2.94
C MET A 165 14.73 6.39 -3.83
N PRO A 166 13.68 5.62 -3.54
CA PRO A 166 12.38 5.78 -4.16
C PRO A 166 11.64 6.95 -3.53
N LEU A 167 11.06 7.81 -4.34
CA LEU A 167 10.20 8.90 -3.90
C LEU A 167 8.76 8.56 -4.28
N THR A 168 8.03 7.96 -3.36
CA THR A 168 6.67 7.46 -3.53
C THR A 168 5.92 7.49 -2.20
N THR A 169 4.62 7.20 -2.21
CA THR A 169 3.78 7.04 -1.01
C THR A 169 2.74 5.96 -1.21
N THR A 170 2.33 5.32 -0.13
CA THR A 170 1.12 4.49 -0.03
C THR A 170 -0.01 5.21 0.71
N ASP A 171 0.20 6.45 1.16
CA ASP A 171 -0.75 7.20 1.98
C ASP A 171 -1.73 8.00 1.09
N TRP A 172 -2.33 7.30 0.12
CA TRP A 172 -3.33 7.86 -0.76
C TRP A 172 -4.71 7.87 -0.11
N GLN A 173 -5.40 9.00 -0.23
CA GLN A 173 -6.76 9.17 0.26
C GLN A 173 -7.72 9.34 -0.91
N VAL A 174 -8.78 8.54 -0.88
CA VAL A 174 -9.88 8.65 -1.86
C VAL A 174 -10.88 9.67 -1.36
N ASP A 175 -11.11 10.73 -2.14
CA ASP A 175 -12.13 11.72 -1.82
C ASP A 175 -13.52 11.25 -2.28
N SER A 176 -14.33 10.81 -1.32
CA SER A 176 -15.69 10.35 -1.56
C SER A 176 -16.63 11.47 -2.02
N SER A 177 -16.32 12.75 -1.70
CA SER A 177 -17.11 13.91 -2.14
C SER A 177 -16.84 14.24 -3.60
N ALA A 178 -15.55 14.20 -4.02
CA ALA A 178 -15.16 14.33 -5.41
C ALA A 178 -15.79 13.23 -6.28
N LEU A 179 -15.73 11.96 -5.81
CA LEU A 179 -16.39 10.85 -6.50
C LEU A 179 -17.92 11.03 -6.63
N SER A 180 -18.57 11.49 -5.57
CA SER A 180 -20.02 11.77 -5.60
C SER A 180 -20.34 12.92 -6.56
N GLY A 181 -19.47 13.91 -6.64
CA GLY A 181 -19.55 15.01 -7.60
C GLY A 181 -19.44 14.53 -9.04
N LEU A 182 -18.50 13.63 -9.35
CA LEU A 182 -18.39 13.01 -10.67
C LEU A 182 -19.67 12.25 -11.05
N VAL A 183 -20.29 11.54 -10.12
CA VAL A 183 -21.54 10.81 -10.36
C VAL A 183 -22.69 11.77 -10.67
N SER A 184 -22.77 12.90 -9.98
CA SER A 184 -23.83 13.90 -10.19
C SER A 184 -23.52 14.90 -11.30
N GLU A 185 -22.29 14.87 -11.86
CA GLU A 185 -21.78 15.88 -12.82
C GLU A 185 -21.92 17.31 -12.26
N ASP A 186 -21.49 17.49 -11.00
CA ASP A 186 -21.48 18.80 -10.34
C ASP A 186 -20.28 19.60 -10.84
N GLU A 187 -20.53 20.81 -11.35
CA GLU A 187 -19.49 21.70 -11.88
C GLU A 187 -18.38 22.03 -10.88
N ASN A 188 -18.70 22.05 -9.58
CA ASN A 188 -17.73 22.34 -8.52
C ASN A 188 -16.89 21.12 -8.13
N ALA A 189 -17.42 19.90 -8.30
CA ALA A 189 -16.74 18.67 -7.88
C ALA A 189 -15.78 18.11 -8.95
N SER A 190 -15.95 18.50 -10.23
CA SER A 190 -15.06 18.05 -11.32
C SER A 190 -13.66 18.68 -11.27
N ALA A 191 -13.42 19.63 -10.38
CA ALA A 191 -12.12 20.28 -10.20
C ALA A 191 -11.27 19.67 -9.07
N GLU A 192 -11.86 18.82 -8.23
CA GLU A 192 -11.15 18.17 -7.11
C GLU A 192 -10.61 16.82 -7.54
N PRO A 193 -9.35 16.49 -7.20
CA PRO A 193 -8.80 15.18 -7.51
C PRO A 193 -9.52 14.09 -6.69
N VAL A 194 -9.81 12.96 -7.31
CA VAL A 194 -10.44 11.80 -6.64
C VAL A 194 -9.49 11.06 -5.71
N LEU A 195 -8.19 11.22 -5.94
CA LEU A 195 -7.10 10.71 -5.13
C LEU A 195 -6.17 11.85 -4.78
N SER A 196 -5.72 11.91 -3.55
CA SER A 196 -4.69 12.86 -3.11
C SER A 196 -3.78 12.19 -2.08
N ALA A 197 -2.52 12.57 -2.06
CA ALA A 197 -1.62 12.21 -0.98
C ALA A 197 -2.04 12.89 0.33
N ASN A 198 -1.88 12.19 1.46
CA ASN A 198 -2.30 12.68 2.77
C ASN A 198 -1.62 14.03 3.10
N GLN A 199 -2.43 15.04 3.46
CA GLN A 199 -1.90 16.38 3.81
C GLN A 199 -0.99 16.38 5.04
N GLN A 200 -1.01 15.37 5.88
CA GLN A 200 -0.10 15.23 7.02
C GLN A 200 1.34 14.99 6.56
N GLU A 201 1.53 14.52 5.32
CA GLU A 201 2.84 14.39 4.69
C GLU A 201 3.49 15.72 4.29
N THR A 202 2.76 16.83 4.20
CA THR A 202 3.35 18.10 3.72
C THR A 202 4.52 18.59 4.56
N THR A 203 4.53 18.34 5.88
CA THR A 203 5.67 18.67 6.76
C THR A 203 6.82 17.70 6.52
N THR A 204 6.55 16.40 6.47
CA THR A 204 7.54 15.34 6.20
C THR A 204 8.14 15.50 4.82
N VAL A 205 7.33 15.80 3.81
CA VAL A 205 7.78 16.09 2.44
C VAL A 205 8.67 17.31 2.40
N LYS A 206 8.37 18.38 3.14
CA LYS A 206 9.18 19.58 3.20
C LYS A 206 10.55 19.30 3.86
N GLU A 207 10.59 18.53 4.93
CA GLU A 207 11.82 18.10 5.58
C GLU A 207 12.66 17.21 4.67
N LEU A 208 12.02 16.27 3.98
CA LEU A 208 12.66 15.43 2.98
C LEU A 208 13.27 16.26 1.86
N ASN A 209 12.52 17.18 1.26
CA ASN A 209 13.00 18.04 0.18
C ASN A 209 14.16 18.94 0.63
N GLN A 210 14.16 19.43 1.87
CA GLN A 210 15.29 20.18 2.43
C GLN A 210 16.55 19.29 2.55
N THR A 211 16.36 18.01 2.90
CA THR A 211 17.44 17.04 2.97
C THR A 211 17.98 16.71 1.58
N LEU A 212 17.09 16.45 0.62
CA LEU A 212 17.48 16.17 -0.77
C LEU A 212 18.23 17.35 -1.42
N ALA A 213 17.84 18.59 -1.09
CA ALA A 213 18.52 19.79 -1.57
C ALA A 213 19.95 19.94 -1.04
N LYS A 214 20.32 19.28 0.08
CA LYS A 214 21.70 19.27 0.61
C LYS A 214 22.56 18.19 -0.01
N HIS A 215 21.99 17.04 -0.39
CA HIS A 215 22.69 15.84 -0.81
C HIS A 215 22.51 15.58 -2.30
N HIS A 216 23.19 16.34 -3.14
CA HIS A 216 23.07 16.23 -4.61
C HIS A 216 23.60 14.90 -5.17
N SER A 217 24.37 14.15 -4.42
CA SER A 217 24.86 12.81 -4.76
C SER A 217 23.80 11.73 -4.60
N LEU A 218 22.73 11.99 -3.82
CA LEU A 218 21.62 11.05 -3.65
C LEU A 218 20.76 10.98 -4.93
N GLN A 219 20.57 9.77 -5.45
CA GLN A 219 19.85 9.51 -6.67
C GLN A 219 18.37 9.23 -6.38
N VAL A 220 17.53 10.25 -6.56
CA VAL A 220 16.08 10.15 -6.33
C VAL A 220 15.41 9.56 -7.57
N VAL A 221 14.67 8.47 -7.42
CA VAL A 221 13.82 7.87 -8.46
C VAL A 221 12.37 8.05 -8.04
N ALA A 222 11.62 8.89 -8.76
CA ALA A 222 10.29 9.29 -8.34
C ALA A 222 9.18 8.48 -9.02
N ASP A 223 8.15 8.13 -8.26
CA ASP A 223 6.84 7.83 -8.82
C ASP A 223 6.26 9.10 -9.46
N PRO A 224 6.00 9.10 -10.77
CA PRO A 224 5.53 10.32 -11.44
C PRO A 224 4.14 10.77 -10.98
N LEU A 225 3.27 9.89 -10.48
CA LEU A 225 1.97 10.25 -9.92
C LEU A 225 2.14 10.98 -8.60
N TYR A 226 2.92 10.41 -7.68
CA TYR A 226 3.22 11.10 -6.42
C TYR A 226 3.95 12.42 -6.65
N PHE A 227 4.89 12.45 -7.59
CA PHE A 227 5.61 13.68 -7.93
C PHE A 227 4.69 14.81 -8.44
N GLN A 228 3.57 14.48 -9.12
CA GLN A 228 2.57 15.47 -9.54
C GLN A 228 1.85 16.13 -8.36
N GLU A 229 1.57 15.36 -7.30
CA GLU A 229 0.91 15.84 -6.08
C GLU A 229 1.77 16.82 -5.28
N LEU A 230 3.11 16.72 -5.40
CA LEU A 230 4.00 17.62 -4.69
C LEU A 230 3.85 19.07 -5.19
N PRO A 231 3.79 20.06 -4.30
CA PRO A 231 3.77 21.46 -4.69
C PRO A 231 4.98 21.79 -5.58
N SER A 232 4.77 22.53 -6.65
CA SER A 232 5.78 22.79 -7.70
C SER A 232 7.07 23.43 -7.18
N ASP A 233 6.97 24.22 -6.10
CA ASP A 233 8.08 24.89 -5.42
C ASP A 233 8.89 23.99 -4.47
N THR A 234 8.34 22.82 -4.13
CA THR A 234 8.99 21.84 -3.23
C THR A 234 9.43 20.55 -3.94
N ARG A 235 9.23 20.44 -5.24
CA ARG A 235 9.61 19.26 -6.02
C ARG A 235 11.13 19.10 -6.07
N PRO A 236 11.67 17.94 -5.61
CA PRO A 236 13.12 17.72 -5.64
C PRO A 236 13.63 17.53 -7.08
N ALA A 237 14.97 17.60 -7.22
CA ALA A 237 15.63 17.09 -8.41
C ALA A 237 15.56 15.55 -8.40
N VAL A 238 15.29 14.94 -9.54
CA VAL A 238 15.23 13.47 -9.67
C VAL A 238 16.26 12.98 -10.67
N ALA A 239 16.83 11.82 -10.39
CA ALA A 239 17.76 11.10 -11.28
C ALA A 239 17.00 10.32 -12.35
N GLY A 240 15.76 9.92 -12.05
CA GLY A 240 14.88 9.19 -12.94
C GLY A 240 13.49 9.03 -12.38
N VAL A 241 12.62 8.35 -13.13
CA VAL A 241 11.27 8.00 -12.69
C VAL A 241 11.06 6.50 -12.72
N MET A 242 10.23 6.04 -11.81
CA MET A 242 9.82 4.64 -11.74
C MET A 242 8.46 4.44 -12.42
N GLN A 243 7.93 3.22 -12.35
CA GLN A 243 6.59 2.89 -12.80
C GLN A 243 5.53 3.71 -12.06
N PRO A 244 4.54 4.29 -12.79
CA PRO A 244 3.46 5.06 -12.19
C PRO A 244 2.72 4.30 -11.09
N GLY A 245 2.43 4.99 -9.99
CA GLY A 245 1.79 4.41 -8.82
C GLY A 245 2.69 3.42 -8.07
N ASP A 246 4.00 3.48 -8.30
CA ASP A 246 4.96 2.49 -7.76
C ASP A 246 4.52 1.04 -8.04
N PHE A 247 3.91 0.80 -9.20
CA PHE A 247 3.25 -0.46 -9.54
C PHE A 247 4.15 -1.69 -9.36
N ASP A 248 3.66 -2.70 -8.65
CA ASP A 248 4.43 -3.92 -8.35
C ASP A 248 4.52 -4.86 -9.54
N VAL A 249 5.55 -4.67 -10.37
CA VAL A 249 5.84 -5.52 -11.53
C VAL A 249 6.19 -6.95 -11.11
N THR A 250 6.78 -7.13 -9.92
CA THR A 250 7.18 -8.45 -9.43
C THR A 250 5.95 -9.29 -9.03
N ALA A 251 4.96 -8.69 -8.36
CA ALA A 251 3.70 -9.35 -8.06
C ALA A 251 2.85 -9.57 -9.32
N TYR A 252 2.85 -8.61 -10.26
CA TYR A 252 2.19 -8.76 -11.56
C TYR A 252 2.72 -9.98 -12.33
N ALA A 253 4.04 -10.14 -12.38
CA ALA A 253 4.66 -11.29 -13.05
C ALA A 253 4.39 -12.60 -12.30
N ALA A 254 4.46 -12.61 -10.96
CA ALA A 254 4.18 -13.78 -10.14
C ALA A 254 2.73 -14.27 -10.29
N LEU A 255 1.75 -13.37 -10.39
CA LEU A 255 0.36 -13.74 -10.66
C LEU A 255 0.16 -14.30 -12.07
N ASN A 256 0.89 -13.79 -13.05
CA ASN A 256 0.87 -14.18 -14.47
C ASN A 256 -0.55 -14.23 -15.08
N ASP A 257 -1.40 -13.25 -14.74
CA ASP A 257 -2.79 -13.10 -15.22
C ASP A 257 -3.04 -11.64 -15.62
N ALA A 258 -2.49 -11.20 -16.75
CA ALA A 258 -2.65 -9.84 -17.27
C ALA A 258 -4.13 -9.49 -17.53
N ASP A 259 -4.94 -10.48 -17.92
CA ASP A 259 -6.37 -10.28 -18.13
C ASP A 259 -7.10 -9.91 -16.84
N ALA A 260 -6.68 -10.42 -15.68
CA ALA A 260 -7.27 -10.04 -14.40
C ALA A 260 -7.02 -8.55 -14.08
N TYR A 261 -5.81 -8.05 -14.34
CA TYR A 261 -5.47 -6.63 -14.18
C TYR A 261 -6.26 -5.75 -15.15
N THR A 262 -6.32 -6.13 -16.42
CA THR A 262 -7.11 -5.40 -17.43
C THR A 262 -8.59 -5.34 -17.06
N ARG A 263 -9.19 -6.45 -16.60
CA ARG A 263 -10.57 -6.44 -16.11
C ARG A 263 -10.80 -5.57 -14.89
N ALA A 264 -9.78 -5.41 -14.05
CA ALA A 264 -9.78 -4.52 -12.89
C ALA A 264 -9.55 -3.05 -13.26
N GLY A 265 -9.26 -2.74 -14.53
CA GLY A 265 -9.00 -1.39 -15.02
C GLY A 265 -7.52 -0.99 -15.11
N ILE A 266 -6.61 -1.93 -14.88
CA ILE A 266 -5.17 -1.71 -14.91
C ILE A 266 -4.60 -2.31 -16.21
N ALA A 267 -4.50 -1.47 -17.22
CA ALA A 267 -3.89 -1.85 -18.49
C ALA A 267 -2.35 -1.74 -18.39
N ASP A 268 -1.63 -2.51 -19.20
CA ASP A 268 -0.17 -2.50 -19.24
C ASP A 268 0.41 -1.12 -19.56
N GLU A 269 -0.30 -0.31 -20.35
CA GLU A 269 0.08 1.06 -20.67
C GLU A 269 0.03 2.00 -19.46
N ALA A 270 -0.69 1.67 -18.38
CA ALA A 270 -0.82 2.51 -17.19
C ALA A 270 0.52 2.65 -16.44
N TRP A 271 1.35 1.61 -16.48
CA TRP A 271 2.58 1.54 -15.71
C TRP A 271 3.86 1.40 -16.57
N ASN A 272 3.78 1.59 -17.90
CA ASN A 272 4.93 1.47 -18.78
C ASN A 272 5.89 2.68 -18.67
N ALA A 273 7.11 2.53 -19.23
CA ALA A 273 8.15 3.54 -19.18
C ALA A 273 7.79 4.84 -19.95
N GLU A 274 7.02 4.73 -21.04
CA GLU A 274 6.56 5.90 -21.82
C GLU A 274 5.56 6.73 -21.00
N GLN A 275 4.63 6.06 -20.31
CA GLN A 275 3.67 6.73 -19.45
C GLN A 275 4.37 7.43 -18.27
N ALA A 276 5.35 6.76 -17.64
CA ALA A 276 6.14 7.36 -16.57
C ALA A 276 6.83 8.65 -17.02
N GLN A 277 7.46 8.65 -18.19
CA GLN A 277 8.07 9.86 -18.75
C GLN A 277 7.05 10.95 -19.09
N THR A 278 5.90 10.58 -19.63
CA THR A 278 4.83 11.51 -20.02
C THR A 278 4.28 12.22 -18.77
N LEU A 279 3.95 11.49 -17.73
CA LEU A 279 3.45 12.03 -16.47
C LEU A 279 4.47 12.98 -15.82
N TYR A 280 5.74 12.58 -15.78
CA TYR A 280 6.80 13.44 -15.27
C TYR A 280 6.99 14.71 -16.09
N ALA A 281 6.97 14.60 -17.42
CA ALA A 281 7.11 15.75 -18.32
C ALA A 281 6.00 16.78 -18.10
N VAL A 282 4.77 16.32 -17.90
CA VAL A 282 3.62 17.17 -17.53
C VAL A 282 3.86 17.86 -16.18
N ALA A 283 4.22 17.08 -15.15
CA ALA A 283 4.47 17.62 -13.80
C ALA A 283 5.59 18.66 -13.76
N LYS A 284 6.65 18.44 -14.54
CA LYS A 284 7.83 19.33 -14.59
C LYS A 284 7.70 20.44 -15.63
N SER A 285 6.68 20.40 -16.48
CA SER A 285 6.53 21.29 -17.65
C SER A 285 7.79 21.31 -18.53
N THR A 286 8.33 20.11 -18.81
CA THR A 286 9.56 19.91 -19.59
C THR A 286 9.33 18.95 -20.76
N VAL A 287 10.12 19.10 -21.81
CA VAL A 287 10.16 18.15 -22.93
C VAL A 287 11.43 17.28 -22.91
N THR A 288 12.29 17.47 -21.90
CA THR A 288 13.53 16.70 -21.78
C THR A 288 13.21 15.32 -21.23
N PRO A 289 13.56 14.23 -21.94
CA PRO A 289 13.40 12.88 -21.44
C PRO A 289 14.22 12.68 -20.16
N THR A 290 13.67 11.94 -19.20
CA THR A 290 14.38 11.48 -18.01
C THR A 290 14.62 9.98 -18.09
N ALA A 291 15.57 9.45 -17.31
CA ALA A 291 15.80 8.02 -17.22
C ALA A 291 14.59 7.33 -16.55
N THR A 292 14.34 6.08 -16.94
CA THR A 292 13.29 5.25 -16.35
C THR A 292 13.90 3.98 -15.73
N TYR A 293 13.54 3.69 -14.52
CA TYR A 293 13.97 2.52 -13.77
C TYR A 293 12.75 1.80 -13.22
N ALA A 294 12.58 0.49 -13.50
CA ALA A 294 11.57 -0.23 -12.74
C ALA A 294 12.13 -0.58 -11.36
N TRP A 295 11.44 -0.17 -10.31
CA TRP A 295 11.83 -0.44 -8.93
C TRP A 295 11.19 -1.73 -8.44
N GLN A 296 11.95 -2.56 -7.69
CA GLN A 296 11.45 -3.81 -7.14
C GLN A 296 10.25 -3.58 -6.21
N GLY A 297 9.23 -4.42 -6.39
CA GLY A 297 8.06 -4.49 -5.53
C GLY A 297 8.22 -5.49 -4.40
N SER A 298 7.15 -6.21 -4.07
CA SER A 298 7.07 -7.16 -2.96
C SER A 298 7.76 -8.50 -3.22
N GLY A 299 7.99 -8.85 -4.49
CA GLY A 299 8.67 -10.07 -4.90
C GLY A 299 10.08 -9.81 -5.44
N THR A 300 10.78 -10.88 -5.83
CA THR A 300 12.10 -10.78 -6.47
C THR A 300 12.00 -10.59 -7.98
N TRP A 301 13.04 -10.02 -8.59
CA TRP A 301 13.16 -9.95 -10.03
C TRP A 301 13.45 -11.33 -10.64
N SER A 302 12.39 -12.09 -10.95
CA SER A 302 12.49 -13.31 -11.74
C SER A 302 12.73 -13.00 -13.23
N LEU A 303 13.12 -14.01 -14.04
CA LEU A 303 13.27 -13.83 -15.47
C LEU A 303 11.97 -13.39 -16.15
N ASP A 304 10.81 -13.86 -15.67
CA ASP A 304 9.50 -13.43 -16.16
C ASP A 304 9.23 -11.96 -15.81
N ALA A 305 9.48 -11.54 -14.57
CA ALA A 305 9.33 -10.15 -14.14
C ALA A 305 10.23 -9.20 -14.92
N LEU A 306 11.49 -9.58 -15.16
CA LEU A 306 12.42 -8.83 -16.00
C LEU A 306 11.95 -8.75 -17.46
N THR A 307 11.38 -9.85 -17.99
CA THR A 307 10.80 -9.88 -19.34
C THR A 307 9.60 -8.93 -19.44
N LYS A 308 8.70 -8.93 -18.43
CA LYS A 308 7.56 -8.00 -18.39
C LYS A 308 8.03 -6.54 -18.31
N ALA A 309 8.95 -6.21 -17.40
CA ALA A 309 9.50 -4.86 -17.30
C ALA A 309 10.13 -4.40 -18.63
N ARG A 310 10.92 -5.28 -19.29
CA ARG A 310 11.54 -4.98 -20.56
C ARG A 310 10.54 -4.78 -21.69
N ALA A 311 9.48 -5.58 -21.73
CA ALA A 311 8.38 -5.45 -22.70
C ALA A 311 7.64 -4.11 -22.54
N GLN A 312 7.57 -3.57 -21.32
CA GLN A 312 6.99 -2.27 -21.00
C GLN A 312 7.97 -1.09 -21.18
N GLY A 313 9.11 -1.34 -21.80
CA GLY A 313 10.06 -0.30 -22.21
C GLY A 313 11.12 0.05 -21.18
N TYR A 314 11.15 -0.56 -20.01
CA TYR A 314 12.23 -0.36 -19.04
C TYR A 314 13.50 -1.04 -19.53
N THR A 315 14.61 -0.29 -19.52
CA THR A 315 15.93 -0.80 -19.91
C THR A 315 16.82 -1.11 -18.71
N ALA A 316 16.46 -0.60 -17.55
CA ALA A 316 17.13 -0.85 -16.30
C ALA A 316 16.12 -1.05 -15.17
N VAL A 317 16.45 -1.92 -14.23
CA VAL A 317 15.68 -2.17 -12.99
C VAL A 317 16.57 -2.01 -11.77
N ILE A 318 15.98 -1.60 -10.65
CA ILE A 318 16.61 -1.55 -9.34
C ILE A 318 16.12 -2.77 -8.56
N ALA A 319 17.06 -3.58 -8.11
CA ALA A 319 16.82 -4.82 -7.40
C ALA A 319 17.40 -4.76 -5.99
N ASP A 320 16.69 -5.37 -5.04
CA ASP A 320 17.22 -5.60 -3.71
C ASP A 320 18.31 -6.68 -3.70
N SER A 321 18.82 -6.98 -2.54
CA SER A 321 19.90 -7.95 -2.33
C SER A 321 19.50 -9.41 -2.63
N THR A 322 18.21 -9.70 -2.78
CA THR A 322 17.72 -11.08 -3.05
C THR A 322 17.91 -11.50 -4.52
N PHE A 323 18.11 -10.53 -5.42
CA PHE A 323 18.47 -10.83 -6.79
C PHE A 323 19.84 -11.51 -6.83
N ASP A 324 19.96 -12.67 -7.47
CA ASP A 324 21.18 -13.47 -7.51
C ASP A 324 21.75 -13.79 -6.12
N GLY A 325 21.28 -14.87 -5.51
CA GLY A 325 21.67 -15.32 -4.17
C GLY A 325 23.12 -15.83 -4.04
N GLU A 326 24.02 -15.57 -5.03
CA GLU A 326 25.39 -16.05 -5.00
C GLU A 326 26.18 -15.37 -3.88
N GLN A 327 26.71 -16.20 -2.96
CA GLN A 327 27.66 -15.74 -1.95
C GLN A 327 29.07 -15.84 -2.48
N THR A 328 29.74 -14.71 -2.62
CA THR A 328 31.12 -14.60 -3.06
C THR A 328 32.06 -14.29 -1.91
N ASP A 329 33.32 -14.70 -2.02
CA ASP A 329 34.34 -14.41 -1.01
C ASP A 329 34.64 -12.90 -0.87
N THR A 330 34.42 -12.13 -1.95
CA THR A 330 34.63 -10.68 -1.99
C THR A 330 33.42 -9.96 -2.60
N VAL A 331 33.23 -8.70 -2.24
CA VAL A 331 32.20 -7.88 -2.84
C VAL A 331 32.52 -7.54 -4.30
N HIS A 332 31.59 -7.76 -5.20
CA HIS A 332 31.71 -7.44 -6.63
C HIS A 332 30.76 -6.30 -7.04
N THR A 333 30.86 -5.84 -8.30
CA THR A 333 29.95 -4.82 -8.84
C THR A 333 28.50 -5.30 -8.84
N GLY A 334 27.56 -4.38 -8.56
CA GLY A 334 26.12 -4.64 -8.53
C GLY A 334 25.41 -4.48 -9.88
N THR A 335 26.14 -4.33 -10.98
CA THR A 335 25.55 -4.19 -12.32
C THR A 335 25.53 -5.55 -13.03
N TYR A 336 24.36 -5.95 -13.53
CA TYR A 336 24.15 -7.19 -14.29
C TYR A 336 23.44 -6.87 -15.60
N VAL A 337 23.63 -7.71 -16.61
CA VAL A 337 22.83 -7.67 -17.84
C VAL A 337 22.18 -9.03 -18.02
N VAL A 338 20.84 -9.03 -18.06
CA VAL A 338 20.04 -10.24 -18.24
C VAL A 338 19.41 -10.23 -19.63
N ASN A 339 19.62 -11.33 -20.37
CA ASN A 339 19.00 -11.53 -21.66
C ASN A 339 17.60 -12.11 -21.48
N THR A 340 16.57 -11.35 -21.88
CA THR A 340 15.17 -11.75 -21.84
C THR A 340 14.61 -11.96 -23.26
N SER A 341 13.44 -12.58 -23.37
CA SER A 341 12.76 -12.72 -24.66
C SER A 341 12.29 -11.38 -25.26
N ALA A 342 12.21 -10.32 -24.44
CA ALA A 342 11.88 -8.95 -24.87
C ALA A 342 13.14 -8.10 -25.15
N GLY A 343 14.34 -8.65 -24.98
CA GLY A 343 15.64 -7.98 -25.15
C GLY A 343 16.43 -7.89 -23.84
N ASP A 344 17.64 -7.34 -23.92
CA ASP A 344 18.50 -7.18 -22.75
C ASP A 344 17.96 -6.13 -21.77
N ILE A 345 18.12 -6.41 -20.49
CA ILE A 345 17.77 -5.51 -19.40
C ILE A 345 18.91 -5.45 -18.38
N THR A 346 19.24 -4.24 -17.93
CA THR A 346 20.26 -4.01 -16.90
C THR A 346 19.62 -4.11 -15.51
N VAL A 347 20.19 -4.92 -14.63
CA VAL A 347 19.78 -5.02 -13.24
C VAL A 347 20.83 -4.35 -12.37
N LEU A 348 20.41 -3.36 -11.57
CA LEU A 348 21.21 -2.67 -10.59
C LEU A 348 20.87 -3.26 -9.22
N LYS A 349 21.73 -4.22 -8.78
CA LYS A 349 21.53 -4.95 -7.53
C LYS A 349 22.11 -4.19 -6.34
N GLU A 350 21.31 -4.08 -5.31
CA GLU A 350 21.73 -3.55 -4.03
C GLU A 350 22.76 -4.45 -3.34
N GLN A 351 23.73 -3.83 -2.68
CA GLN A 351 24.66 -4.56 -1.82
C GLN A 351 23.98 -4.88 -0.48
N SER A 352 23.99 -6.15 -0.10
CA SER A 352 23.15 -6.70 0.98
C SER A 352 23.30 -5.98 2.31
N GLU A 353 24.54 -5.95 2.88
CA GLU A 353 24.74 -5.37 4.23
C GLU A 353 24.52 -3.86 4.26
N LEU A 354 24.95 -3.15 3.17
CA LEU A 354 24.74 -1.69 3.12
C LEU A 354 23.25 -1.36 2.94
N GLY A 355 22.53 -2.12 2.14
CA GLY A 355 21.09 -1.95 1.96
C GLY A 355 20.31 -2.24 3.23
N THR A 356 20.53 -3.40 3.86
CA THR A 356 19.89 -3.75 5.13
C THR A 356 20.03 -2.61 6.16
N LEU A 357 21.26 -2.10 6.33
CA LEU A 357 21.53 -1.00 7.27
C LEU A 357 20.85 0.30 6.84
N ALA A 358 20.85 0.63 5.53
CA ALA A 358 20.21 1.84 5.00
C ALA A 358 18.68 1.80 5.12
N HIS A 359 18.07 0.61 5.05
CA HIS A 359 16.65 0.40 5.31
C HIS A 359 16.27 0.57 6.79
N GLY A 360 17.26 0.76 7.69
CA GLY A 360 17.03 0.92 9.12
C GLY A 360 16.98 -0.42 9.87
N GLU A 361 17.45 -1.49 9.25
CA GLU A 361 17.48 -2.84 9.82
C GLU A 361 18.88 -3.20 10.32
N ALA A 362 18.96 -4.11 11.29
CA ALA A 362 20.21 -4.69 11.74
C ALA A 362 20.60 -5.88 10.84
N THR A 363 21.91 -6.10 10.65
CA THR A 363 22.42 -7.23 9.84
C THR A 363 22.09 -8.60 10.45
N SER A 364 21.82 -8.64 11.75
CA SER A 364 21.23 -9.80 12.45
C SER A 364 20.61 -9.37 13.79
N ALA A 365 19.72 -10.19 14.34
CA ALA A 365 19.10 -9.96 15.65
C ALA A 365 20.13 -9.93 16.81
N ARG A 366 21.35 -10.49 16.62
CA ARG A 366 22.43 -10.51 17.63
C ARG A 366 23.37 -9.31 17.53
N ALA A 367 23.34 -8.57 16.43
CA ALA A 367 24.12 -7.35 16.25
C ALA A 367 23.47 -6.17 17.01
N THR A 368 23.43 -6.25 18.33
CA THR A 368 22.64 -5.39 19.20
C THR A 368 22.99 -3.90 19.12
N ALA A 369 24.23 -3.54 18.77
CA ALA A 369 24.60 -2.15 18.53
C ALA A 369 23.83 -1.54 17.35
N GLU A 370 23.47 -2.35 16.36
CA GLU A 370 22.76 -1.95 15.15
C GLU A 370 21.25 -1.70 15.39
N ALA A 371 20.74 -1.93 16.60
CA ALA A 371 19.37 -1.57 16.99
C ALA A 371 19.15 -0.05 16.99
N SER A 372 20.22 0.75 17.10
CA SER A 372 20.17 2.22 17.04
C SER A 372 20.68 2.76 15.71
N ASP A 373 20.19 3.95 15.30
CA ASP A 373 20.64 4.65 14.09
C ASP A 373 22.16 4.90 14.10
N ALA A 374 22.69 5.34 15.23
CA ALA A 374 24.14 5.60 15.35
C ALA A 374 24.98 4.32 15.26
N GLY A 375 24.50 3.21 15.82
CA GLY A 375 25.16 1.92 15.72
C GLY A 375 25.11 1.37 14.29
N ARG A 376 23.97 1.48 13.61
CA ARG A 376 23.84 1.13 12.18
C ARG A 376 24.77 1.96 11.30
N LEU A 377 24.82 3.27 11.53
CA LEU A 377 25.71 4.16 10.79
C LEU A 377 27.18 3.80 11.00
N ALA A 378 27.60 3.50 12.25
CA ALA A 378 28.95 3.06 12.55
C ALA A 378 29.31 1.75 11.83
N ARG A 379 28.36 0.78 11.80
CA ARG A 379 28.51 -0.48 11.05
C ARG A 379 28.61 -0.24 9.55
N MET A 380 27.74 0.60 8.97
CA MET A 380 27.68 0.92 7.54
C MET A 380 28.99 1.54 7.06
N LEU A 381 29.55 2.49 7.79
CA LEU A 381 30.84 3.12 7.47
C LEU A 381 31.98 2.11 7.58
N ALA A 382 32.00 1.31 8.64
CA ALA A 382 32.98 0.25 8.83
C ALA A 382 32.95 -0.76 7.68
N GLN A 383 31.74 -1.14 7.25
CA GLN A 383 31.53 -2.10 6.16
C GLN A 383 31.98 -1.53 4.81
N SER A 384 31.63 -0.27 4.50
CA SER A 384 32.03 0.40 3.26
C SER A 384 33.56 0.57 3.18
N ALA A 385 34.20 0.91 4.29
CA ALA A 385 35.66 1.01 4.37
C ALA A 385 36.31 -0.37 4.16
N PHE A 386 35.76 -1.42 4.77
CA PHE A 386 36.25 -2.78 4.59
C PHE A 386 36.15 -3.24 3.13
N TYR A 387 35.04 -2.98 2.44
CA TYR A 387 34.89 -3.32 1.04
C TYR A 387 35.98 -2.68 0.16
N GLN A 388 36.34 -1.43 0.41
CA GLN A 388 37.45 -0.81 -0.32
C GLN A 388 38.80 -1.45 0.03
N MET A 389 39.03 -1.85 1.28
CA MET A 389 40.27 -2.50 1.71
C MET A 389 40.39 -3.94 1.19
N GLU A 390 39.27 -4.62 0.96
CA GLU A 390 39.20 -6.01 0.47
C GLU A 390 39.84 -6.15 -0.93
N GLN A 391 39.52 -5.19 -1.82
CA GLN A 391 40.08 -5.16 -3.19
C GLN A 391 40.40 -3.72 -3.63
N PRO A 392 41.47 -3.14 -3.12
CA PRO A 392 41.70 -1.69 -3.21
C PRO A 392 41.98 -1.17 -4.62
N TYR A 393 42.29 -2.05 -5.60
CA TYR A 393 42.58 -1.69 -6.97
C TYR A 393 41.57 -2.21 -7.98
N ALA A 394 40.53 -2.94 -7.51
CA ALA A 394 39.45 -3.40 -8.38
C ALA A 394 38.38 -2.30 -8.53
N THR A 395 38.01 -1.97 -9.76
CA THR A 395 36.87 -1.09 -10.02
C THR A 395 35.59 -1.85 -9.74
N ARG A 396 34.80 -1.35 -8.80
CA ARG A 396 33.50 -1.90 -8.43
C ARG A 396 32.50 -0.77 -8.28
N ASN A 397 31.27 -1.04 -8.71
CA ASN A 397 30.15 -0.12 -8.61
C ASN A 397 29.09 -0.78 -7.72
N LEU A 398 28.94 -0.28 -6.49
CA LEU A 398 27.97 -0.78 -5.55
C LEU A 398 26.73 0.11 -5.54
N LEU A 399 25.58 -0.50 -5.26
CA LEU A 399 24.32 0.19 -5.01
C LEU A 399 23.96 0.05 -3.54
N MET A 400 23.49 1.13 -2.94
CA MET A 400 22.81 1.17 -1.67
C MET A 400 21.51 1.92 -1.85
N THR A 401 20.39 1.38 -1.36
CA THR A 401 19.09 2.02 -1.47
C THR A 401 18.52 2.36 -0.09
N PHE A 402 17.75 3.43 -0.02
CA PHE A 402 16.89 3.69 1.12
C PHE A 402 15.53 3.01 0.92
N SER A 403 14.88 2.67 2.02
CA SER A 403 13.51 2.18 1.98
C SER A 403 12.53 3.30 1.61
N ARG A 404 11.33 2.93 1.11
CA ARG A 404 10.26 3.88 0.79
C ARG A 404 9.84 4.76 1.97
N ASN A 405 10.04 4.29 3.19
CA ASN A 405 9.64 4.96 4.44
C ASN A 405 10.81 5.56 5.21
N SER A 406 11.99 5.72 4.59
CA SER A 406 13.15 6.29 5.26
C SER A 406 12.93 7.74 5.67
N SER A 407 13.21 8.07 6.94
CA SER A 407 13.03 9.42 7.45
C SER A 407 14.08 10.39 6.90
N ALA A 408 13.71 11.67 6.75
CA ALA A 408 14.62 12.72 6.31
C ALA A 408 15.85 12.83 7.23
N SER A 409 15.69 12.62 8.54
CA SER A 409 16.78 12.65 9.51
C SER A 409 17.78 11.53 9.29
N TRP A 410 17.29 10.30 9.04
CA TRP A 410 18.13 9.14 8.75
C TRP A 410 18.90 9.32 7.44
N ILE A 411 18.21 9.72 6.36
CA ILE A 411 18.83 10.03 5.07
C ILE A 411 19.93 11.09 5.24
N ASN A 412 19.67 12.18 5.98
CA ASN A 412 20.66 13.22 6.21
C ASN A 412 21.88 12.71 7.00
N GLN A 413 21.70 11.85 7.99
CA GLN A 413 22.80 11.26 8.77
C GLN A 413 23.67 10.36 7.88
N VAL A 414 23.08 9.45 7.15
CA VAL A 414 23.78 8.52 6.26
C VAL A 414 24.51 9.26 5.16
N MET A 415 23.81 10.14 4.43
CA MET A 415 24.43 10.88 3.32
C MET A 415 25.56 11.79 3.79
N SER A 416 25.37 12.52 4.90
CA SER A 416 26.44 13.35 5.45
C SER A 416 27.71 12.56 5.82
N ALA A 417 27.54 11.32 6.29
CA ALA A 417 28.67 10.45 6.62
C ALA A 417 29.30 9.84 5.35
N MET A 418 28.51 9.40 4.38
CA MET A 418 29.02 8.84 3.12
C MET A 418 29.75 9.86 2.27
N GLU A 419 29.28 11.11 2.23
CA GLU A 419 29.94 12.23 1.53
C GLU A 419 31.28 12.62 2.17
N GLN A 420 31.50 12.35 3.46
CA GLN A 420 32.77 12.55 4.15
C GLN A 420 33.73 11.36 4.01
N ALA A 421 33.28 10.21 3.56
CA ALA A 421 34.06 8.99 3.45
C ALA A 421 35.02 9.05 2.24
N SER A 422 36.26 9.44 2.45
CA SER A 422 37.26 9.65 1.38
C SER A 422 37.63 8.40 0.60
N TRP A 423 37.24 7.20 1.07
CA TRP A 423 37.39 5.92 0.36
C TRP A 423 36.23 5.60 -0.56
N LEU A 424 35.19 6.47 -0.61
CA LEU A 424 34.04 6.34 -1.50
C LEU A 424 34.05 7.46 -2.56
N ASN A 425 33.61 7.09 -3.76
CA ASN A 425 33.27 8.00 -4.84
C ASN A 425 31.77 7.84 -5.12
N LEU A 426 30.97 8.83 -4.71
CA LEU A 426 29.52 8.78 -4.93
C LEU A 426 29.23 9.04 -6.41
N THR A 427 28.58 8.08 -7.06
CA THR A 427 28.27 8.09 -8.50
C THR A 427 26.75 8.09 -8.76
N ASP A 428 26.35 8.41 -9.98
CA ASP A 428 24.96 8.41 -10.39
C ASP A 428 24.50 7.05 -10.98
N LEU A 429 23.18 6.85 -11.03
CA LEU A 429 22.57 5.62 -11.55
C LEU A 429 22.91 5.35 -13.01
N ASN A 430 23.03 6.39 -13.86
CA ASN A 430 23.38 6.20 -15.26
C ASN A 430 24.84 5.71 -15.41
N THR A 431 25.74 6.25 -14.61
CA THR A 431 27.15 5.81 -14.55
C THR A 431 27.22 4.34 -14.12
N MET A 432 26.44 3.96 -13.10
CA MET A 432 26.38 2.58 -12.65
C MET A 432 25.77 1.64 -13.71
N ALA A 433 24.69 2.07 -14.37
CA ALA A 433 24.03 1.27 -15.41
C ALA A 433 24.91 1.07 -16.66
N ALA A 434 25.81 2.02 -16.93
CA ALA A 434 26.76 1.93 -18.05
C ALA A 434 28.07 1.20 -17.69
N ALA A 435 28.25 0.79 -16.44
CA ALA A 435 29.45 0.10 -15.98
C ALA A 435 29.51 -1.34 -16.50
N ASP A 436 30.72 -1.88 -16.57
CA ASP A 436 30.94 -3.28 -16.95
C ASP A 436 30.16 -4.20 -16.01
N PRO A 437 29.31 -5.10 -16.54
CA PRO A 437 28.49 -5.96 -15.71
C PRO A 437 29.31 -7.06 -15.03
N TYR A 438 28.80 -7.53 -13.89
CA TYR A 438 29.32 -8.76 -13.28
C TYR A 438 28.90 -9.98 -14.11
N ASN A 439 29.90 -10.75 -14.56
CA ASN A 439 29.65 -11.95 -15.34
C ASN A 439 29.40 -13.13 -14.39
N VAL A 440 28.13 -13.43 -14.17
CA VAL A 440 27.71 -14.67 -13.50
C VAL A 440 27.47 -15.72 -14.57
N SER A 441 28.05 -16.90 -14.40
CA SER A 441 27.76 -18.08 -15.22
C SER A 441 26.44 -18.76 -14.80
N SER A 442 25.80 -18.29 -13.73
CA SER A 442 24.54 -18.78 -13.22
C SER A 442 23.37 -18.14 -13.95
N GLU A 443 22.40 -18.94 -14.36
CA GLU A 443 21.09 -18.49 -14.78
C GLU A 443 20.49 -17.65 -13.64
N VAL A 444 19.76 -16.56 -13.98
CA VAL A 444 18.94 -15.81 -13.03
C VAL A 444 18.14 -16.82 -12.23
N ASN A 445 18.28 -16.79 -10.91
CA ASN A 445 17.72 -17.79 -10.04
C ASN A 445 16.22 -17.90 -10.29
N GLN A 446 15.76 -19.01 -10.86
CA GLN A 446 14.34 -19.28 -11.13
C GLN A 446 13.65 -19.85 -9.86
N ASP A 447 14.32 -19.74 -8.70
CA ASP A 447 13.77 -20.23 -7.47
C ASP A 447 12.61 -19.35 -7.02
N ASP A 448 11.39 -19.84 -7.19
CA ASP A 448 10.14 -19.17 -6.78
C ASP A 448 9.99 -19.04 -5.26
N SER A 449 11.01 -19.41 -4.48
CA SER A 449 10.98 -19.38 -3.01
C SER A 449 10.74 -17.99 -2.42
N ASN A 450 11.03 -16.92 -3.18
CA ASN A 450 10.80 -15.53 -2.81
C ASN A 450 9.78 -14.84 -3.75
N ALA A 451 8.91 -15.62 -4.42
CA ALA A 451 7.82 -15.05 -5.19
C ALA A 451 6.86 -14.27 -4.28
N ALA A 452 6.30 -13.18 -4.81
CA ALA A 452 5.29 -12.40 -4.09
C ALA A 452 4.10 -13.29 -3.70
N ASP A 453 3.55 -13.09 -2.50
CA ASP A 453 2.26 -13.68 -2.14
C ASP A 453 1.13 -12.97 -2.88
N VAL A 454 0.64 -13.63 -3.93
CA VAL A 454 -0.40 -13.08 -4.81
C VAL A 454 -1.82 -13.44 -4.41
N SER A 455 -2.02 -14.06 -3.26
CA SER A 455 -3.36 -14.47 -2.80
C SER A 455 -4.26 -13.25 -2.55
N GLN A 456 -3.76 -12.25 -1.84
CA GLN A 456 -4.46 -10.99 -1.59
C GLN A 456 -4.63 -10.18 -2.89
N THR A 457 -3.58 -10.10 -3.70
CA THR A 457 -3.61 -9.45 -5.02
C THR A 457 -4.76 -9.98 -5.87
N ARG A 458 -4.94 -11.31 -5.93
CA ARG A 458 -6.05 -11.95 -6.66
C ARG A 458 -7.42 -11.53 -6.13
N ALA A 459 -7.61 -11.57 -4.80
CA ALA A 459 -8.87 -11.18 -4.17
C ALA A 459 -9.20 -9.69 -4.44
N THR A 460 -8.20 -8.83 -4.37
CA THR A 460 -8.33 -7.39 -4.67
C THR A 460 -8.71 -7.16 -6.14
N LEU A 461 -8.07 -7.84 -7.09
CA LEU A 461 -8.40 -7.76 -8.51
C LEU A 461 -9.84 -8.22 -8.81
N GLU A 462 -10.31 -9.30 -8.18
CA GLU A 462 -11.69 -9.77 -8.31
C GLU A 462 -12.69 -8.70 -7.84
N GLN A 463 -12.41 -8.05 -6.72
CA GLN A 463 -13.25 -6.99 -6.16
C GLN A 463 -13.29 -5.74 -7.04
N LEU A 464 -12.13 -5.29 -7.53
CA LEU A 464 -12.00 -4.16 -8.47
C LEU A 464 -12.69 -4.46 -9.80
N SER A 465 -12.49 -5.66 -10.36
CA SER A 465 -13.16 -6.11 -11.58
C SER A 465 -14.68 -6.10 -11.43
N SER A 466 -15.19 -6.54 -10.26
CA SER A 466 -16.63 -6.47 -9.97
C SER A 466 -17.14 -5.03 -9.93
N SER A 467 -16.41 -4.13 -9.30
CA SER A 467 -16.78 -2.70 -9.23
C SER A 467 -16.77 -2.05 -10.61
N ARG A 468 -15.74 -2.32 -11.41
CA ARG A 468 -15.64 -1.83 -12.80
C ARG A 468 -16.77 -2.33 -13.67
N LYS A 469 -17.10 -3.63 -13.54
CA LYS A 469 -18.22 -4.26 -14.27
C LYS A 469 -19.56 -3.59 -13.96
N ASP A 470 -19.77 -3.14 -12.72
CA ASP A 470 -21.01 -2.45 -12.36
C ASP A 470 -21.08 -1.04 -13.00
N ILE A 471 -19.96 -0.31 -13.12
CA ILE A 471 -19.92 0.96 -13.86
C ILE A 471 -20.16 0.72 -15.36
N LEU A 472 -19.54 -0.29 -15.96
CA LEU A 472 -19.79 -0.66 -17.35
C LEU A 472 -21.25 -1.07 -17.59
N ARG A 473 -21.86 -1.77 -16.63
CA ARG A 473 -23.26 -2.16 -16.67
C ARG A 473 -24.19 -0.95 -16.65
N LEU A 474 -23.87 0.11 -15.89
CA LEU A 474 -24.61 1.36 -15.98
C LEU A 474 -24.62 1.85 -17.44
N ALA A 475 -23.47 1.91 -18.08
CA ALA A 475 -23.30 2.40 -19.43
C ALA A 475 -24.08 1.60 -20.48
N THR A 476 -23.95 0.26 -20.43
CA THR A 476 -24.49 -0.64 -21.46
C THR A 476 -25.96 -1.01 -21.26
N SER A 477 -26.40 -1.12 -19.98
CA SER A 477 -27.68 -1.76 -19.66
C SER A 477 -28.68 -0.90 -18.89
N ILE A 478 -28.26 0.21 -18.30
CA ILE A 478 -29.13 1.08 -17.47
C ILE A 478 -29.37 2.43 -18.13
N LEU A 479 -28.37 3.10 -18.71
CA LEU A 479 -28.57 4.34 -19.46
C LEU A 479 -29.58 4.13 -20.59
N LYS A 480 -30.48 5.10 -20.81
CA LYS A 480 -31.52 5.04 -21.85
C LYS A 480 -30.91 4.84 -23.23
N LYS A 481 -29.88 5.60 -23.56
CA LYS A 481 -29.04 5.41 -24.73
C LYS A 481 -27.83 4.61 -24.26
N GLY A 482 -27.96 3.27 -24.29
CA GLY A 482 -26.83 2.40 -23.95
C GLY A 482 -25.69 2.65 -24.93
N LEU A 483 -24.48 2.53 -24.41
CA LEU A 483 -23.28 2.47 -25.24
C LEU A 483 -23.07 1.03 -25.67
N ASP A 484 -22.62 0.80 -26.89
CA ASP A 484 -22.22 -0.52 -27.34
C ASP A 484 -20.95 -0.92 -26.60
N GLU A 485 -20.77 -2.22 -26.32
CA GLU A 485 -19.56 -2.70 -25.62
C GLU A 485 -18.26 -2.34 -26.37
N ASP A 486 -18.33 -2.29 -27.70
CA ASP A 486 -17.19 -1.87 -28.55
C ASP A 486 -16.90 -0.37 -28.38
N ASP A 487 -17.91 0.48 -28.19
CA ASP A 487 -17.70 1.91 -27.91
C ASP A 487 -17.09 2.13 -26.54
N VAL A 488 -17.46 1.33 -25.53
CA VAL A 488 -16.93 1.41 -24.17
C VAL A 488 -15.50 0.86 -24.11
N SER A 489 -15.19 -0.21 -24.82
CA SER A 489 -13.84 -0.77 -24.90
C SER A 489 -12.86 0.14 -25.66
N SER A 490 -13.37 0.97 -26.58
CA SER A 490 -12.57 1.99 -27.28
C SER A 490 -12.32 3.25 -26.46
N LEU A 491 -13.02 3.44 -25.35
CA LEU A 491 -12.76 4.49 -24.36
C LEU A 491 -11.51 4.12 -23.55
N ASN A 492 -10.35 4.17 -24.20
CA ASN A 492 -9.06 3.97 -23.53
C ASN A 492 -8.87 5.15 -22.55
N PRO A 493 -8.80 4.89 -21.23
CA PRO A 493 -8.61 5.92 -20.20
C PRO A 493 -7.42 6.82 -20.48
N GLN A 494 -6.37 6.27 -21.09
CA GLN A 494 -5.11 6.95 -21.35
C GLN A 494 -5.12 7.83 -22.61
N ALA A 495 -5.99 7.53 -23.57
CA ALA A 495 -6.15 8.41 -24.74
C ALA A 495 -6.83 9.73 -24.36
N LEU A 496 -7.63 9.73 -23.30
CA LEU A 496 -8.32 10.93 -22.78
C LEU A 496 -7.46 11.77 -21.85
N ALA A 497 -6.56 11.17 -21.07
CA ALA A 497 -5.57 11.89 -20.27
C ALA A 497 -4.57 12.70 -21.14
N ARG A 498 -4.43 12.36 -22.44
CA ARG A 498 -3.66 13.12 -23.43
C ARG A 498 -4.43 14.28 -24.08
N GLN A 499 -5.75 14.29 -23.96
CA GLN A 499 -6.58 15.41 -24.43
C GLN A 499 -6.81 16.39 -23.28
N ASP A 500 -5.89 17.32 -23.16
CA ASP A 500 -6.05 18.61 -22.51
C ASP A 500 -6.44 18.68 -21.03
N ALA A 501 -5.43 18.70 -20.16
CA ALA A 501 -5.46 19.48 -18.93
C ALA A 501 -5.72 21.01 -19.16
N SER A 502 -5.93 21.43 -20.40
CA SER A 502 -6.15 22.85 -20.78
C SER A 502 -7.56 23.16 -21.28
N SER A 503 -8.42 22.18 -21.48
CA SER A 503 -9.81 22.45 -21.76
C SER A 503 -10.60 22.55 -20.45
N THR A 504 -10.95 23.77 -20.04
CA THR A 504 -12.13 24.02 -19.23
C THR A 504 -13.22 23.11 -19.77
N ALA A 505 -13.57 22.04 -19.02
CA ALA A 505 -14.53 21.06 -19.44
C ALA A 505 -15.86 21.76 -19.78
N SER A 506 -16.07 21.96 -21.08
CA SER A 506 -17.40 22.23 -21.58
C SER A 506 -18.18 20.95 -21.30
N HIS A 507 -19.17 21.02 -20.39
CA HIS A 507 -20.09 19.92 -20.12
C HIS A 507 -20.66 19.45 -21.45
N THR A 508 -20.12 18.32 -21.94
CA THR A 508 -20.62 17.72 -23.14
C THR A 508 -21.83 16.90 -22.72
N ASN A 509 -22.99 17.13 -23.35
CA ASN A 509 -24.19 16.32 -23.20
C ASN A 509 -23.99 14.89 -23.75
N ASP A 510 -22.77 14.37 -23.65
CA ASP A 510 -22.37 13.05 -24.12
C ASP A 510 -22.22 12.06 -22.96
N PRO A 511 -23.16 11.10 -22.82
CA PRO A 511 -23.06 10.08 -21.78
C PRO A 511 -21.79 9.23 -21.90
N ALA A 512 -21.18 9.10 -23.08
CA ALA A 512 -19.96 8.32 -23.28
C ALA A 512 -18.77 8.99 -22.57
N GLN A 513 -18.63 10.29 -22.69
CA GLN A 513 -17.57 11.03 -22.02
C GLN A 513 -17.72 10.98 -20.50
N TRP A 514 -18.95 11.14 -19.99
CA TRP A 514 -19.20 11.02 -18.56
C TRP A 514 -18.87 9.63 -18.00
N VAL A 515 -19.29 8.56 -18.70
CA VAL A 515 -18.94 7.17 -18.32
C VAL A 515 -17.43 6.98 -18.34
N SER A 516 -16.73 7.53 -19.35
CA SER A 516 -15.28 7.50 -19.41
C SER A 516 -14.64 8.14 -18.18
N THR A 517 -15.16 9.29 -17.72
CA THR A 517 -14.68 9.94 -16.49
C THR A 517 -14.87 9.06 -15.26
N LEU A 518 -16.00 8.36 -15.14
CA LEU A 518 -16.23 7.42 -14.03
C LEU A 518 -15.26 6.22 -14.09
N LEU A 519 -15.03 5.68 -15.28
CA LEU A 519 -14.07 4.56 -15.47
C LEU A 519 -12.64 5.01 -15.18
N ASN A 520 -12.25 6.22 -15.64
CA ASN A 520 -10.91 6.75 -15.34
C ASN A 520 -10.69 6.93 -13.85
N ALA A 521 -11.68 7.46 -13.12
CA ALA A 521 -11.59 7.58 -11.67
C ALA A 521 -11.47 6.22 -10.97
N HIS A 522 -12.24 5.21 -11.44
CA HIS A 522 -12.10 3.85 -10.95
C HIS A 522 -10.71 3.26 -11.22
N ASP A 523 -10.23 3.38 -12.45
CA ASP A 523 -8.99 2.76 -12.93
C ASP A 523 -7.76 3.43 -12.29
N ASP A 524 -7.83 4.75 -12.04
CA ASP A 524 -6.81 5.51 -11.31
C ASP A 524 -6.71 5.04 -9.85
N ILE A 525 -7.84 4.93 -9.15
CA ILE A 525 -7.87 4.37 -7.80
C ILE A 525 -7.36 2.91 -7.81
N ALA A 526 -7.74 2.11 -8.81
CA ALA A 526 -7.34 0.70 -8.89
C ALA A 526 -5.83 0.52 -9.04
N LEU A 527 -5.14 1.35 -9.81
CA LEU A 527 -3.69 1.29 -9.99
C LEU A 527 -2.97 1.42 -8.66
N HIS A 528 -3.38 2.36 -7.80
CA HIS A 528 -2.75 2.62 -6.51
C HIS A 528 -2.90 1.47 -5.48
N ALA A 529 -3.83 0.53 -5.70
CA ALA A 529 -3.93 -0.66 -4.85
C ALA A 529 -2.69 -1.56 -4.92
N PHE A 530 -1.91 -1.47 -5.99
CA PHE A 530 -0.81 -2.40 -6.29
C PHE A 530 0.55 -1.72 -6.29
N ALA A 531 0.77 -0.75 -5.40
CA ALA A 531 2.10 -0.20 -5.16
C ALA A 531 3.04 -1.27 -4.55
N GLY A 532 4.33 -1.18 -4.84
CA GLY A 532 5.32 -2.17 -4.43
C GLY A 532 5.51 -2.34 -2.91
N SER A 533 5.01 -1.40 -2.12
CA SER A 533 4.99 -1.46 -0.64
C SER A 533 3.59 -1.65 -0.06
N SER A 534 2.57 -1.91 -0.90
CA SER A 534 1.19 -2.12 -0.44
C SER A 534 1.06 -3.39 0.40
N ASP A 535 0.52 -3.24 1.59
CA ASP A 535 0.10 -4.38 2.40
C ASP A 535 -1.35 -4.79 2.11
N ALA A 536 -1.78 -5.92 2.69
CA ALA A 536 -3.12 -6.46 2.51
C ALA A 536 -4.23 -5.51 3.00
N GLU A 537 -3.96 -4.73 4.04
CA GLU A 537 -4.92 -3.78 4.59
C GLU A 537 -5.14 -2.61 3.64
N TYR A 538 -4.06 -2.02 3.14
CA TYR A 538 -4.13 -0.94 2.15
C TYR A 538 -4.84 -1.38 0.86
N GLN A 539 -4.47 -2.53 0.30
CA GLN A 539 -5.15 -3.09 -0.88
C GLN A 539 -6.65 -3.25 -0.66
N SER A 540 -7.05 -3.76 0.51
CA SER A 540 -8.45 -3.93 0.88
C SER A 540 -9.18 -2.58 1.03
N GLN A 541 -8.54 -1.55 1.59
CA GLN A 541 -9.11 -0.21 1.73
C GLN A 541 -9.38 0.43 0.36
N ILE A 542 -8.43 0.38 -0.54
CA ILE A 542 -8.57 0.91 -1.91
C ILE A 542 -9.67 0.17 -2.69
N ALA A 543 -9.70 -1.17 -2.63
CA ALA A 543 -10.75 -1.97 -3.27
C ALA A 543 -12.15 -1.66 -2.71
N LYS A 544 -12.25 -1.44 -1.40
CA LYS A 544 -13.51 -1.03 -0.74
C LYS A 544 -13.95 0.37 -1.17
N ALA A 545 -13.02 1.31 -1.33
CA ALA A 545 -13.34 2.66 -1.84
C ALA A 545 -13.94 2.58 -3.25
N ASN A 546 -13.32 1.80 -4.15
CA ASN A 546 -13.85 1.53 -5.48
C ASN A 546 -15.21 0.83 -5.45
N ARG A 547 -15.42 -0.12 -4.54
CA ARG A 547 -16.73 -0.77 -4.37
C ARG A 547 -17.79 0.24 -3.95
N THR A 548 -17.49 1.11 -2.97
CA THR A 548 -18.40 2.17 -2.51
C THR A 548 -18.73 3.15 -3.64
N PHE A 549 -17.74 3.47 -4.47
CA PHE A 549 -17.96 4.31 -5.65
C PHE A 549 -18.95 3.67 -6.65
N ALA A 550 -18.73 2.42 -7.03
CA ALA A 550 -19.64 1.69 -7.92
C ALA A 550 -21.06 1.55 -7.33
N ASP A 551 -21.17 1.31 -6.01
CA ASP A 551 -22.44 1.29 -5.30
C ASP A 551 -23.16 2.65 -5.31
N THR A 552 -22.40 3.76 -5.21
CA THR A 552 -22.94 5.13 -5.32
C THR A 552 -23.47 5.39 -6.72
N VAL A 553 -22.74 4.95 -7.75
CA VAL A 553 -23.16 5.06 -9.16
C VAL A 553 -24.48 4.33 -9.38
N LEU A 554 -24.56 3.04 -9.02
CA LEU A 554 -25.79 2.26 -9.18
C LEU A 554 -26.93 2.71 -8.25
N GLY A 555 -26.60 3.08 -7.02
CA GLY A 555 -27.54 3.57 -6.01
C GLY A 555 -28.12 4.94 -6.29
N SER A 556 -27.59 5.64 -7.30
CA SER A 556 -28.18 6.92 -7.78
C SER A 556 -29.51 6.72 -8.52
N VAL A 557 -29.84 5.47 -8.88
CA VAL A 557 -31.18 5.08 -9.35
C VAL A 557 -31.81 4.17 -8.30
N TYR A 558 -32.87 4.62 -7.64
CA TYR A 558 -33.45 3.93 -6.50
C TYR A 558 -34.96 4.08 -6.43
N ILE A 559 -35.59 3.14 -5.69
CA ILE A 559 -37.02 3.21 -5.40
C ILE A 559 -37.22 4.10 -4.15
N THR A 560 -38.02 5.14 -4.31
CA THR A 560 -38.41 5.99 -3.16
C THR A 560 -39.31 5.19 -2.22
N PRO A 561 -39.01 5.13 -0.91
CA PRO A 561 -39.82 4.40 0.04
C PRO A 561 -41.27 4.86 0.01
N SER A 562 -42.21 3.91 -0.08
CA SER A 562 -43.65 4.17 -0.08
C SER A 562 -44.28 3.72 1.23
N GLU A 563 -45.34 4.40 1.62
CA GLU A 563 -46.16 3.98 2.76
C GLU A 563 -46.91 2.67 2.44
N SER A 564 -47.45 2.03 3.49
CA SER A 564 -48.27 0.83 3.35
C SER A 564 -49.53 1.10 2.48
N VAL A 565 -49.90 0.14 1.67
CA VAL A 565 -51.05 0.22 0.78
C VAL A 565 -52.23 -0.54 1.38
N SER A 566 -53.37 0.15 1.56
CA SER A 566 -54.62 -0.48 2.01
C SER A 566 -55.53 -0.72 0.82
N VAL A 567 -56.00 -1.95 0.65
CA VAL A 567 -56.85 -2.41 -0.47
C VAL A 567 -58.23 -2.82 0.06
N PHE A 568 -59.28 -2.19 -0.46
CA PHE A 568 -60.66 -2.44 -0.05
C PHE A 568 -61.50 -3.10 -1.13
N SER A 569 -60.91 -3.53 -2.24
CA SER A 569 -61.56 -4.16 -3.38
C SER A 569 -60.70 -5.30 -3.92
N GLU A 570 -61.28 -6.12 -4.80
CA GLU A 570 -60.58 -7.25 -5.46
C GLU A 570 -59.40 -6.80 -6.35
N SER A 571 -59.38 -5.54 -6.74
CA SER A 571 -58.31 -4.95 -7.53
C SER A 571 -58.01 -3.54 -7.07
N ALA A 572 -56.70 -3.20 -6.94
CA ALA A 572 -56.22 -1.85 -6.60
C ALA A 572 -54.95 -1.54 -7.41
N GLN A 573 -54.53 -0.31 -7.34
CA GLN A 573 -53.27 0.14 -7.93
C GLN A 573 -52.30 0.51 -6.82
N MET A 574 -51.03 0.06 -6.95
CA MET A 574 -49.91 0.39 -6.10
C MET A 574 -48.94 1.27 -6.90
N PRO A 575 -48.88 2.56 -6.63
CA PRO A 575 -47.90 3.41 -7.26
C PRO A 575 -46.52 3.20 -6.60
N VAL A 576 -45.49 3.10 -7.41
CA VAL A 576 -44.07 3.04 -6.99
C VAL A 576 -43.34 4.16 -7.69
N THR A 577 -42.67 5.01 -6.91
CA THR A 577 -41.83 6.09 -7.44
C THR A 577 -40.40 5.63 -7.54
N VAL A 578 -39.79 5.82 -8.72
CA VAL A 578 -38.36 5.54 -8.95
C VAL A 578 -37.68 6.87 -9.23
N SER A 579 -36.63 7.15 -8.48
CA SER A 579 -35.83 8.37 -8.58
C SER A 579 -34.54 8.09 -9.34
N ASN A 580 -34.12 9.01 -10.19
CA ASN A 580 -32.88 9.03 -10.92
C ASN A 580 -32.12 10.32 -10.60
N LYS A 581 -31.02 10.22 -9.85
CA LYS A 581 -30.13 11.35 -9.53
C LYS A 581 -29.04 11.58 -10.58
N LEU A 582 -28.88 10.64 -11.52
CA LEU A 582 -27.87 10.72 -12.55
C LEU A 582 -28.14 11.87 -13.53
N PRO A 583 -27.10 12.43 -14.17
CA PRO A 583 -27.23 13.50 -15.14
C PRO A 583 -27.85 13.07 -16.48
N TYR A 584 -28.06 11.77 -16.67
CA TYR A 584 -28.60 11.18 -17.89
C TYR A 584 -29.85 10.33 -17.62
N ALA A 585 -30.73 10.24 -18.64
CA ALA A 585 -31.92 9.43 -18.55
C ALA A 585 -31.58 7.93 -18.50
N VAL A 586 -32.31 7.18 -17.67
CA VAL A 586 -32.16 5.73 -17.49
C VAL A 586 -33.37 4.97 -17.96
N SER A 587 -33.18 3.72 -18.36
CA SER A 587 -34.23 2.77 -18.73
C SER A 587 -34.08 1.51 -17.90
N VAL A 588 -35.00 1.29 -16.97
CA VAL A 588 -34.93 0.19 -16.00
C VAL A 588 -36.25 -0.57 -15.96
N LYS A 589 -36.19 -1.80 -15.47
CA LYS A 589 -37.35 -2.60 -15.12
C LYS A 589 -37.60 -2.50 -13.62
N VAL A 590 -38.86 -2.30 -13.26
CA VAL A 590 -39.30 -2.37 -11.87
C VAL A 590 -40.06 -3.65 -11.68
N ASN A 591 -39.58 -4.55 -10.82
CA ASN A 591 -40.17 -5.84 -10.54
C ASN A 591 -40.87 -5.79 -9.18
N SER A 592 -42.01 -6.49 -9.04
CA SER A 592 -42.72 -6.63 -7.77
C SER A 592 -43.11 -8.08 -7.56
N ILE A 593 -42.79 -8.62 -6.40
CA ILE A 593 -43.13 -9.98 -5.97
C ILE A 593 -43.72 -9.91 -4.57
N THR A 594 -44.81 -10.64 -4.33
CA THR A 594 -45.47 -10.69 -3.01
C THR A 594 -45.29 -12.07 -2.37
N ASP A 595 -45.21 -12.08 -1.01
CA ASP A 595 -45.13 -13.36 -0.25
C ASP A 595 -46.39 -14.17 -0.28
N SER A 596 -47.52 -13.57 -0.68
CA SER A 596 -48.83 -14.22 -0.72
C SER A 596 -49.20 -14.61 -2.13
N MET A 597 -49.77 -15.81 -2.29
CA MET A 597 -50.45 -16.26 -3.53
C MET A 597 -51.86 -15.67 -3.68
N GLN A 598 -52.41 -15.09 -2.63
CA GLN A 598 -53.80 -14.59 -2.58
C GLN A 598 -53.89 -13.08 -2.74
N ILE A 599 -52.78 -12.39 -2.47
CA ILE A 599 -52.59 -10.96 -2.69
C ILE A 599 -51.36 -10.82 -3.57
N VAL A 600 -51.57 -10.59 -4.86
CA VAL A 600 -50.48 -10.59 -5.85
C VAL A 600 -50.42 -9.27 -6.61
N THR A 601 -49.23 -8.86 -6.99
CA THR A 601 -48.98 -7.70 -7.87
C THR A 601 -48.69 -8.14 -9.30
N SER A 602 -48.88 -7.23 -10.27
CA SER A 602 -48.27 -7.41 -11.60
C SER A 602 -46.75 -7.50 -11.45
N ARG A 603 -46.06 -8.31 -12.27
CA ARG A 603 -44.68 -8.74 -11.99
C ARG A 603 -43.62 -7.73 -12.40
N SER A 604 -43.78 -7.05 -13.52
CA SER A 604 -42.72 -6.20 -14.09
C SER A 604 -43.32 -5.09 -14.94
N ASN A 605 -42.68 -3.91 -14.86
CA ASN A 605 -42.98 -2.76 -15.72
C ASN A 605 -41.66 -2.11 -16.16
N ASP A 606 -41.55 -1.79 -17.46
CA ASP A 606 -40.43 -1.01 -17.97
C ASP A 606 -40.72 0.48 -17.79
N VAL A 607 -39.69 1.24 -17.35
CA VAL A 607 -39.81 2.68 -17.15
C VAL A 607 -38.56 3.42 -17.62
N VAL A 608 -38.78 4.53 -18.28
CA VAL A 608 -37.74 5.51 -18.61
C VAL A 608 -37.85 6.68 -17.64
N ILE A 609 -36.76 6.97 -16.92
CA ILE A 609 -36.69 8.05 -15.94
C ILE A 609 -35.77 9.12 -16.50
N PRO A 610 -36.24 10.37 -16.70
CA PRO A 610 -35.37 11.45 -17.16
C PRO A 610 -34.23 11.73 -16.20
N ALA A 611 -33.22 12.46 -16.68
CA ALA A 611 -32.11 12.93 -15.85
C ALA A 611 -32.60 13.74 -14.65
N ARG A 612 -32.02 13.53 -13.47
CA ARG A 612 -32.30 14.27 -12.22
C ARG A 612 -33.80 14.40 -11.93
N SER A 613 -34.56 13.32 -12.15
CA SER A 613 -36.03 13.31 -12.11
C SER A 613 -36.57 12.03 -11.48
N GLU A 614 -37.90 12.00 -11.34
CA GLU A 614 -38.64 10.86 -10.82
C GLU A 614 -39.68 10.39 -11.83
N ALA A 615 -39.97 9.10 -11.82
CA ALA A 615 -41.06 8.53 -12.58
C ALA A 615 -41.89 7.58 -11.70
N GLN A 616 -43.22 7.62 -11.89
CA GLN A 616 -44.14 6.77 -11.17
C GLN A 616 -44.53 5.56 -12.04
N VAL A 617 -44.38 4.38 -11.47
CA VAL A 617 -44.78 3.12 -12.06
C VAL A 617 -45.93 2.55 -11.24
N THR A 618 -46.98 2.07 -11.90
CA THR A 618 -48.17 1.55 -11.23
C THR A 618 -48.25 0.04 -11.36
N PHE A 619 -48.35 -0.67 -10.25
CA PHE A 619 -48.58 -2.10 -10.18
C PHE A 619 -50.06 -2.37 -9.87
N THR A 620 -50.66 -3.31 -10.61
CA THR A 620 -52.03 -3.78 -10.31
C THR A 620 -51.98 -4.85 -9.23
N ILE A 621 -52.58 -4.55 -8.05
CA ILE A 621 -52.79 -5.55 -7.00
C ILE A 621 -54.07 -6.31 -7.28
N ARG A 622 -54.05 -7.66 -7.16
CA ARG A 622 -55.22 -8.53 -7.17
C ARG A 622 -55.32 -9.25 -5.83
N VAL A 623 -56.50 -9.23 -5.25
CA VAL A 623 -56.74 -9.73 -3.92
C VAL A 623 -57.88 -10.77 -3.99
N SER A 624 -57.62 -11.94 -3.41
CA SER A 624 -58.61 -13.01 -3.30
C SER A 624 -59.16 -13.18 -1.89
N THR A 625 -58.43 -12.69 -0.85
CA THR A 625 -58.84 -12.77 0.56
C THR A 625 -58.37 -11.54 1.34
N SER A 626 -59.01 -11.28 2.49
CA SER A 626 -58.52 -10.31 3.46
C SER A 626 -57.25 -10.82 4.14
N GLY A 627 -56.25 -9.96 4.33
CA GLY A 627 -54.98 -10.30 4.96
C GLY A 627 -53.92 -9.23 4.73
N THR A 628 -52.73 -9.50 5.22
CA THR A 628 -51.56 -8.62 5.05
C THR A 628 -50.44 -9.41 4.38
N THR A 629 -49.74 -8.80 3.41
CA THR A 629 -48.56 -9.36 2.74
C THR A 629 -47.51 -8.24 2.53
N VAL A 630 -46.30 -8.65 2.25
CA VAL A 630 -45.21 -7.73 1.82
C VAL A 630 -45.03 -7.89 0.30
N ALA A 631 -44.94 -6.75 -0.38
CA ALA A 631 -44.50 -6.67 -1.75
C ALA A 631 -43.04 -6.23 -1.79
N HIS A 632 -42.17 -7.07 -2.30
CA HIS A 632 -40.77 -6.80 -2.54
C HIS A 632 -40.62 -6.17 -3.92
N VAL A 633 -40.27 -4.90 -3.95
CA VAL A 633 -40.08 -4.13 -5.18
C VAL A 633 -38.58 -3.94 -5.41
N SER A 634 -38.10 -4.32 -6.59
CA SER A 634 -36.68 -4.25 -6.95
C SER A 634 -36.50 -3.65 -8.34
N LEU A 635 -35.32 -3.06 -8.56
CA LEU A 635 -34.89 -2.58 -9.88
C LEU A 635 -34.08 -3.66 -10.61
N ALA A 636 -34.26 -3.73 -11.92
CA ALA A 636 -33.43 -4.55 -12.79
C ALA A 636 -33.07 -3.75 -14.07
N ASP A 637 -31.93 -4.09 -14.64
CA ASP A 637 -31.50 -3.54 -15.92
C ASP A 637 -32.26 -4.14 -17.11
N ARG A 638 -31.92 -3.73 -18.34
CA ARG A 638 -32.52 -4.25 -19.56
C ARG A 638 -32.39 -5.76 -19.75
N HIS A 639 -31.34 -6.37 -19.18
CA HIS A 639 -31.06 -7.80 -19.20
C HIS A 639 -31.73 -8.57 -18.05
N ASN A 640 -32.56 -7.86 -17.25
CA ASN A 640 -33.30 -8.43 -16.12
C ASN A 640 -32.38 -8.83 -14.92
N THR A 641 -31.18 -8.25 -14.82
CA THR A 641 -30.32 -8.43 -13.68
C THR A 641 -30.64 -7.37 -12.61
N ALA A 642 -30.94 -7.80 -11.38
CA ALA A 642 -31.29 -6.90 -10.29
C ALA A 642 -30.11 -5.98 -9.89
N PHE A 643 -30.39 -4.74 -9.46
CA PHE A 643 -29.44 -3.80 -8.90
C PHE A 643 -30.10 -2.89 -7.88
N GLY A 644 -29.29 -2.23 -7.06
CA GLY A 644 -29.76 -1.35 -5.99
C GLY A 644 -30.48 -2.12 -4.87
N ASN A 645 -31.13 -1.39 -3.98
CA ASN A 645 -31.82 -1.95 -2.82
C ASN A 645 -33.25 -2.36 -3.17
N THR A 646 -33.71 -3.47 -2.61
CA THR A 646 -35.12 -3.87 -2.65
C THR A 646 -35.91 -3.03 -1.64
N GLN A 647 -37.09 -2.55 -2.06
CA GLN A 647 -38.01 -1.81 -1.19
C GLN A 647 -39.20 -2.71 -0.83
N ASP A 648 -39.44 -2.86 0.46
CA ASP A 648 -40.58 -3.62 1.00
C ASP A 648 -41.75 -2.69 1.24
N THR A 649 -42.91 -3.06 0.65
CA THR A 649 -44.18 -2.35 0.82
C THR A 649 -45.23 -3.27 1.42
N THR A 650 -45.76 -2.91 2.58
CA THR A 650 -46.85 -3.68 3.21
C THR A 650 -48.18 -3.43 2.50
N ILE A 651 -48.82 -4.48 2.05
CA ILE A 651 -50.17 -4.45 1.46
C ILE A 651 -51.14 -5.08 2.45
N THR A 652 -52.14 -4.29 2.91
CA THR A 652 -53.19 -4.78 3.77
C THR A 652 -54.51 -4.78 3.01
N SER A 653 -55.13 -5.94 2.88
CA SER A 653 -56.42 -6.10 2.24
C SER A 653 -57.54 -6.33 3.23
N VAL A 654 -58.61 -5.53 3.11
CA VAL A 654 -59.87 -5.70 3.84
C VAL A 654 -60.98 -5.83 2.79
N LEU A 655 -61.19 -7.04 2.34
CA LEU A 655 -62.38 -7.31 1.49
C LEU A 655 -63.62 -7.28 2.39
N ARG A 656 -64.39 -6.22 2.26
CA ARG A 656 -65.75 -6.24 2.78
C ARG A 656 -66.53 -7.18 1.89
N ILE A 657 -66.66 -8.46 2.28
CA ILE A 657 -67.71 -9.29 1.76
C ILE A 657 -68.98 -8.55 2.11
N SER A 658 -69.65 -7.95 1.15
CA SER A 658 -70.90 -7.29 1.35
C SER A 658 -71.90 -8.36 1.83
N ASP A 659 -72.10 -8.46 3.12
CA ASP A 659 -73.12 -9.32 3.74
C ASP A 659 -74.55 -8.94 3.35
N ALA A 660 -74.69 -8.09 2.30
CA ALA A 660 -75.98 -7.78 1.74
C ALA A 660 -76.74 -9.04 1.37
N SER A 661 -76.07 -10.07 0.84
CA SER A 661 -76.67 -11.38 0.57
C SER A 661 -77.05 -12.11 1.87
N GLY A 662 -76.25 -11.98 2.94
CA GLY A 662 -76.59 -12.56 4.26
C GLY A 662 -77.81 -11.85 4.87
N PHE A 663 -77.85 -10.52 4.82
CA PHE A 663 -79.03 -9.75 5.29
C PHE A 663 -80.25 -10.00 4.43
N VAL A 664 -80.14 -10.19 3.11
CA VAL A 664 -81.23 -10.61 2.21
C VAL A 664 -81.73 -12.02 2.53
N ILE A 665 -80.83 -12.96 2.80
CA ILE A 665 -81.22 -14.38 3.15
C ILE A 665 -81.83 -14.36 4.56
N ILE A 666 -81.34 -13.65 5.53
CA ILE A 666 -81.87 -13.49 6.89
C ILE A 666 -83.25 -12.79 6.77
N GLY A 667 -83.40 -11.75 5.99
CA GLY A 667 -84.61 -10.99 5.77
C GLY A 667 -85.68 -11.93 5.11
N PHE A 668 -85.31 -12.72 4.13
CA PHE A 668 -86.19 -13.72 3.52
C PHE A 668 -86.60 -14.84 4.50
N ALA A 669 -85.68 -15.30 5.33
CA ALA A 669 -86.02 -16.35 6.36
C ALA A 669 -86.99 -15.80 7.42
N VAL A 670 -86.76 -14.54 7.84
CA VAL A 670 -87.69 -13.87 8.79
C VAL A 670 -89.04 -13.64 8.16
N LEU A 671 -89.11 -13.23 6.90
CA LEU A 671 -90.35 -13.05 6.13
C LEU A 671 -91.10 -14.35 5.96
N LEU A 672 -90.45 -15.45 5.60
CA LEU A 672 -91.03 -16.79 5.50
C LEU A 672 -91.49 -17.27 6.89
N GLY A 673 -90.75 -16.99 7.94
CA GLY A 673 -91.17 -17.30 9.32
C GLY A 673 -92.43 -16.55 9.72
N LEU A 674 -92.56 -15.25 9.39
CA LEU A 674 -93.70 -14.43 9.66
C LEU A 674 -94.92 -14.89 8.83
N VAL A 675 -94.77 -15.27 7.57
CA VAL A 675 -95.80 -15.83 6.72
C VAL A 675 -96.23 -17.19 7.23
N GLY A 676 -95.28 -17.99 7.73
CA GLY A 676 -95.59 -19.28 8.41
C GLY A 676 -96.47 -19.15 9.63
N LEU A 677 -96.07 -18.16 10.50
CA LEU A 677 -96.85 -17.83 11.71
C LEU A 677 -98.23 -17.22 11.38
N TRP A 678 -98.28 -16.35 10.39
CA TRP A 678 -99.57 -15.79 9.94
C TRP A 678 -100.49 -16.87 9.39
N ARG A 679 -99.95 -17.83 8.66
CA ARG A 679 -100.72 -19.00 8.14
C ARG A 679 -101.19 -19.94 9.27
N GLN A 680 -100.43 -20.03 10.36
CA GLN A 680 -100.75 -20.87 11.52
C GLN A 680 -101.87 -20.20 12.35
N PHE A 681 -101.92 -18.86 12.48
CA PHE A 681 -102.96 -18.12 13.19
C PHE A 681 -104.24 -17.99 12.38
N ASN A 682 -104.22 -18.15 11.03
CA ASN A 682 -105.38 -18.03 10.18
C ASN A 682 -105.99 -19.37 9.79
N ARG A 683 -105.53 -20.48 10.37
CA ARG A 683 -106.25 -21.75 10.28
C ARG A 683 -107.58 -21.67 11.07
N LYS A 684 -108.68 -21.47 10.32
CA LYS A 684 -110.03 -21.61 10.87
C LYS A 684 -110.14 -23.06 11.41
N LYS A 685 -110.50 -23.19 12.70
CA LYS A 685 -110.97 -24.42 13.27
C LYS A 685 -112.18 -24.80 12.50
N ASP A 686 -112.22 -25.99 11.94
CA ASP A 686 -113.37 -26.63 11.47
C ASP A 686 -114.20 -26.99 12.72
N PRO A 687 -115.53 -26.65 12.73
CA PRO A 687 -116.41 -27.06 13.80
C PRO A 687 -117.08 -28.41 13.38
N ASP A 688 -116.42 -29.52 13.75
CA ASP A 688 -117.07 -30.80 13.86
C ASP A 688 -116.04 -31.89 14.30
N GLU A 689 -115.83 -32.06 15.58
CA GLU A 689 -115.81 -33.24 16.45
C GLU A 689 -115.40 -32.89 17.84
#